data_8cec03431a0d7126a4af08061ecca5e2
#
_entry.id   8cec03431a0d7126a4af08061ecca5e2
#
_cell.length_a   1.000
_cell.length_b   1.000
_cell.length_c   1.000
_cell.angle_alpha   90.00
_cell.angle_beta   90.00
_cell.angle_gamma   90.00
#
_symmetry.space_group_name_H-M   'P 1'
#
loop_
_entity.id
_entity.type
_entity.pdbx_description
1 polymer ?
#
loop_
_entity_poly.entity_id
_entity_poly.type
_entity_poly.pdbx_seq_one_letter_code
_entity_poly.pdbx_strand_id
1 'polypeptide(L)'
;VKSIKEIPVAFGEKDVLKVAQMLPGVLNVGEGSSGFNVRGSSEDQNMFYINKIPVYNTSHLLGFFTSFNPDIINDFTLYKSNIPARFGGRLASVFDITTRQGNKKKFYGQGGISPITAHASLEIPLIKDKVSIVTSFRSSYSDWILKQINNNDIKNSKAFFYDGSLSVNAEINDKNILKSFVYLSRDKFSLSSLNDYNYSNIGGSLNWKHIFSSVLSVDVAVINSRYSFENVDKSNLSNAYMQKYMINHYEARADFSVLTKSDHKIEFGASEIYYDMDRGNIFPYGEISNRATVSLGKERGLEGALYISDEFALFSNLSVSGGIRYSFFGLYGPATINLYNSENNRTIDNITGTKIFHKGDLIKSYSGPEYRFALNYALGNNSSLKASYNRLYQYVFMLRNTIAISPDDKWKLCDYYIKPPVADQISVGFFKDLKNGTIEASLELYHKWINNEVEYKDGTDFTSSYPIETEVLQGKQHVNGIEFMLRKNSGKTTGWVSYCYSRSLVKIDGGLPENQINYGLEYPSNYDRPHSFNLVLNYRTTHRLSASANFVYTTGRPITVPLSIYYSEGQQVLNYSKRNEYRMPDYARLDLSINLEGNLIRKKPIHSSWSLNLYNALGRRNAYSVYFDSANGKVQGHQLSIFAVPIFTLSWNYKFGNYLND
;
A
#
# COMPACT_ATOMS: atom_id res chain seq x y z
N VAL A 1 0.20 -14.77 11.90
CA VAL A 1 0.34 -15.59 10.67
C VAL A 1 -0.56 -16.82 10.67
N LYS A 2 -0.75 -17.59 11.79
CA LYS A 2 -1.65 -18.76 11.79
C LYS A 2 -3.09 -18.42 11.36
N SER A 3 -3.64 -17.31 11.83
CA SER A 3 -4.98 -16.84 11.45
C SER A 3 -5.11 -16.46 9.96
N ILE A 4 -4.01 -16.07 9.32
CA ILE A 4 -3.96 -15.71 7.89
C ILE A 4 -4.16 -16.94 7.01
N LYS A 5 -3.67 -18.09 7.45
CA LYS A 5 -3.73 -19.34 6.68
C LYS A 5 -5.15 -19.91 6.53
N GLU A 6 -6.11 -19.44 7.33
CA GLU A 6 -7.48 -19.96 7.38
C GLU A 6 -8.53 -19.03 6.72
N ILE A 7 -8.11 -17.84 6.25
CA ILE A 7 -9.05 -16.86 5.66
C ILE A 7 -9.38 -17.21 4.21
N PRO A 8 -10.67 -17.17 3.79
CA PRO A 8 -11.07 -17.32 2.40
C PRO A 8 -10.41 -16.25 1.54
N VAL A 9 -9.88 -16.64 0.41
CA VAL A 9 -9.16 -15.73 -0.48
C VAL A 9 -9.64 -15.87 -1.90
N ALA A 10 -9.60 -14.76 -2.62
CA ALA A 10 -9.90 -14.76 -4.03
C ALA A 10 -8.92 -15.70 -4.77
N PHE A 11 -9.46 -16.46 -5.70
CA PHE A 11 -8.68 -17.32 -6.61
C PHE A 11 -7.84 -18.41 -5.93
N GLY A 12 -8.12 -18.72 -4.65
CA GLY A 12 -7.49 -19.82 -3.94
C GLY A 12 -6.07 -19.57 -3.45
N GLU A 13 -5.60 -18.34 -3.47
CA GLU A 13 -4.29 -17.94 -3.01
C GLU A 13 -4.40 -17.08 -1.74
N LYS A 14 -3.59 -17.40 -0.73
CA LYS A 14 -3.53 -16.62 0.53
C LYS A 14 -2.96 -15.24 0.26
N ASP A 15 -3.44 -14.22 0.99
CA ASP A 15 -3.04 -12.85 0.78
C ASP A 15 -2.96 -12.09 2.10
N VAL A 16 -1.74 -11.72 2.48
CA VAL A 16 -1.45 -11.02 3.74
C VAL A 16 -2.04 -9.62 3.75
N LEU A 17 -2.03 -8.93 2.61
CA LEU A 17 -2.56 -7.59 2.52
C LEU A 17 -4.09 -7.60 2.61
N LYS A 18 -4.76 -8.57 1.99
CA LYS A 18 -6.23 -8.71 2.12
C LYS A 18 -6.66 -9.01 3.55
N VAL A 19 -5.83 -9.72 4.31
CA VAL A 19 -6.08 -9.92 5.75
C VAL A 19 -5.97 -8.60 6.51
N ALA A 20 -4.95 -7.78 6.21
CA ALA A 20 -4.79 -6.48 6.84
C ALA A 20 -5.94 -5.52 6.52
N GLN A 21 -6.53 -5.60 5.32
CA GLN A 21 -7.72 -4.82 4.93
C GLN A 21 -8.97 -5.14 5.76
N MET A 22 -8.99 -6.27 6.48
CA MET A 22 -10.09 -6.65 7.37
C MET A 22 -9.89 -6.17 8.82
N LEU A 23 -8.78 -5.49 9.11
CA LEU A 23 -8.51 -4.87 10.40
C LEU A 23 -9.23 -3.51 10.50
N PRO A 24 -9.62 -3.07 11.71
CA PRO A 24 -10.30 -1.79 11.87
C PRO A 24 -9.40 -0.62 11.42
N GLY A 25 -10.00 0.35 10.74
CA GLY A 25 -9.32 1.54 10.21
C GLY A 25 -8.49 1.29 8.96
N VAL A 26 -8.51 0.09 8.39
CA VAL A 26 -7.85 -0.26 7.13
C VAL A 26 -8.92 -0.57 6.09
N LEU A 27 -8.91 0.16 4.99
CA LEU A 27 -9.90 0.01 3.92
C LEU A 27 -9.21 -0.36 2.61
N ASN A 28 -9.88 -1.17 1.81
CA ASN A 28 -9.53 -1.36 0.41
C ASN A 28 -10.03 -0.17 -0.41
N VAL A 29 -9.24 0.32 -1.33
CA VAL A 29 -9.61 1.47 -2.17
C VAL A 29 -10.71 1.12 -3.18
N GLY A 30 -10.85 -0.13 -3.59
CA GLY A 30 -11.90 -0.63 -4.48
C GLY A 30 -11.76 -2.11 -4.79
N GLU A 31 -12.76 -2.70 -5.47
CA GLU A 31 -12.64 -4.07 -5.96
C GLU A 31 -11.52 -4.15 -7.01
N GLY A 32 -10.65 -5.15 -6.91
CA GLY A 32 -9.48 -5.24 -7.79
C GLY A 32 -8.41 -4.17 -7.55
N SER A 33 -8.40 -3.50 -6.39
CA SER A 33 -7.33 -2.60 -5.97
C SER A 33 -6.58 -3.20 -4.78
N SER A 34 -5.26 -3.13 -4.81
CA SER A 34 -4.42 -3.46 -3.66
C SER A 34 -4.15 -2.27 -2.77
N GLY A 35 -4.57 -1.09 -3.20
CA GLY A 35 -4.37 0.15 -2.45
C GLY A 35 -4.96 0.06 -1.05
N PHE A 36 -4.18 0.56 -0.09
CA PHE A 36 -4.57 0.65 1.31
C PHE A 36 -4.93 2.08 1.66
N ASN A 37 -6.05 2.22 2.30
CA ASN A 37 -6.43 3.43 2.98
C ASN A 37 -6.40 3.15 4.48
N VAL A 38 -5.50 3.80 5.21
CA VAL A 38 -5.41 3.67 6.66
C VAL A 38 -5.87 4.97 7.31
N ARG A 39 -6.97 4.92 8.06
CA ARG A 39 -7.53 6.09 8.75
C ARG A 39 -7.75 7.27 7.81
N GLY A 40 -8.46 7.04 6.70
CA GLY A 40 -8.86 8.09 5.74
C GLY A 40 -7.74 8.74 4.95
N SER A 41 -6.54 8.14 4.93
CA SER A 41 -5.39 8.64 4.17
C SER A 41 -5.33 8.07 2.76
N SER A 42 -4.56 8.72 1.89
CA SER A 42 -4.26 8.22 0.55
C SER A 42 -3.29 7.03 0.60
N GLU A 43 -3.22 6.28 -0.48
CA GLU A 43 -2.39 5.08 -0.59
C GLU A 43 -0.90 5.39 -0.43
N ASP A 44 -0.42 6.46 -1.05
CA ASP A 44 0.96 6.93 -1.00
C ASP A 44 1.40 7.45 0.37
N GLN A 45 0.46 7.67 1.30
CA GLN A 45 0.73 8.00 2.70
C GLN A 45 1.05 6.76 3.55
N ASN A 46 1.04 5.55 2.96
CA ASN A 46 1.39 4.30 3.62
C ASN A 46 2.73 3.77 3.07
N MET A 47 3.56 3.21 3.93
CA MET A 47 4.82 2.58 3.54
C MET A 47 4.73 1.07 3.66
N PHE A 48 5.18 0.36 2.63
CA PHE A 48 5.27 -1.09 2.61
C PHE A 48 6.73 -1.52 2.52
N TYR A 49 7.18 -2.27 3.52
CA TYR A 49 8.50 -2.86 3.54
C TYR A 49 8.42 -4.39 3.46
N ILE A 50 9.31 -4.99 2.69
CA ILE A 50 9.62 -6.41 2.77
C ILE A 50 11.12 -6.56 3.06
N ASN A 51 11.46 -7.09 4.24
CA ASN A 51 12.86 -7.17 4.71
C ASN A 51 13.62 -5.83 4.52
N LYS A 52 13.01 -4.73 4.94
CA LYS A 52 13.47 -3.32 4.81
C LYS A 52 13.44 -2.74 3.40
N ILE A 53 13.16 -3.50 2.34
CA ILE A 53 13.02 -2.97 0.97
C ILE A 53 11.67 -2.26 0.84
N PRO A 54 11.62 -0.95 0.50
CA PRO A 54 10.37 -0.26 0.22
C PRO A 54 9.80 -0.75 -1.11
N VAL A 55 8.50 -1.06 -1.14
CA VAL A 55 7.76 -1.50 -2.33
C VAL A 55 6.79 -0.43 -2.75
N TYR A 56 6.97 0.12 -3.94
CA TYR A 56 6.19 1.25 -4.47
C TYR A 56 4.88 0.84 -5.13
N ASN A 57 4.79 -0.40 -5.61
CA ASN A 57 3.55 -1.01 -6.07
C ASN A 57 3.38 -2.38 -5.42
N THR A 58 2.34 -2.53 -4.62
CA THR A 58 2.08 -3.71 -3.79
C THR A 58 1.20 -4.75 -4.47
N SER A 59 0.90 -4.59 -5.77
CA SER A 59 -0.11 -5.42 -6.45
C SER A 59 0.32 -6.02 -7.77
N HIS A 60 -0.32 -7.13 -8.08
CA HIS A 60 -0.37 -7.74 -9.39
C HIS A 60 -1.76 -7.59 -10.01
N LEU A 61 -1.81 -7.53 -11.35
CA LEU A 61 -3.03 -7.50 -12.16
C LEU A 61 -4.02 -6.45 -11.62
N LEU A 62 -3.57 -5.20 -11.52
CA LEU A 62 -4.38 -4.05 -11.09
C LEU A 62 -4.94 -4.18 -9.66
N GLY A 63 -4.42 -5.10 -8.83
CA GLY A 63 -4.83 -5.24 -7.43
C GLY A 63 -5.53 -6.56 -7.07
N PHE A 64 -5.66 -7.48 -8.00
CA PHE A 64 -6.28 -8.78 -7.70
C PHE A 64 -5.42 -9.65 -6.80
N PHE A 65 -4.10 -9.56 -6.91
CA PHE A 65 -3.15 -10.27 -6.09
C PHE A 65 -2.16 -9.28 -5.45
N THR A 66 -1.70 -9.60 -4.25
CA THR A 66 -0.57 -8.89 -3.65
C THR A 66 0.74 -9.26 -4.36
N SER A 67 1.67 -8.33 -4.42
CA SER A 67 3.03 -8.61 -4.91
C SER A 67 3.90 -9.37 -3.90
N PHE A 68 3.37 -9.75 -2.75
CA PHE A 68 4.07 -10.50 -1.71
C PHE A 68 3.65 -11.96 -1.70
N ASN A 69 4.58 -12.88 -2.01
CA ASN A 69 4.31 -14.31 -1.95
C ASN A 69 4.08 -14.75 -0.49
N PRO A 70 2.87 -15.26 -0.15
CA PRO A 70 2.53 -15.59 1.24
C PRO A 70 3.34 -16.76 1.82
N ASP A 71 3.92 -17.61 0.97
CA ASP A 71 4.68 -18.78 1.41
C ASP A 71 5.96 -18.44 2.16
N ILE A 72 6.57 -17.30 1.81
CA ILE A 72 7.82 -16.86 2.44
C ILE A 72 7.61 -15.93 3.62
N ILE A 73 6.39 -15.42 3.84
CA ILE A 73 6.13 -14.48 4.92
C ILE A 73 6.16 -15.19 6.25
N ASN A 74 6.98 -14.68 7.17
CA ASN A 74 7.03 -15.12 8.55
C ASN A 74 6.08 -14.31 9.43
N ASP A 75 6.15 -12.99 9.31
CA ASP A 75 5.34 -12.08 10.09
C ASP A 75 5.13 -10.75 9.38
N PHE A 76 4.09 -10.03 9.79
CA PHE A 76 3.89 -8.64 9.39
C PHE A 76 3.40 -7.80 10.56
N THR A 77 3.85 -6.56 10.60
CA THR A 77 3.42 -5.57 11.58
C THR A 77 2.85 -4.36 10.86
N LEU A 78 1.64 -3.95 11.24
CA LEU A 78 1.03 -2.71 10.79
C LEU A 78 1.09 -1.68 11.92
N TYR A 79 1.90 -0.65 11.73
CA TYR A 79 1.95 0.52 12.60
C TYR A 79 1.00 1.59 12.08
N LYS A 80 -0.07 1.91 12.82
CA LYS A 80 -1.08 2.93 12.46
C LYS A 80 -1.28 4.02 13.51
N SER A 81 -0.72 3.85 14.71
CA SER A 81 -0.82 4.80 15.84
C SER A 81 0.55 5.15 16.40
N ASN A 82 1.23 4.21 17.03
CA ASN A 82 2.59 4.40 17.56
C ASN A 82 3.61 3.92 16.52
N ILE A 83 4.01 4.80 15.60
CA ILE A 83 4.99 4.48 14.56
C ILE A 83 6.39 4.68 15.16
N PRO A 84 7.26 3.65 15.22
CA PRO A 84 8.61 3.78 15.76
C PRO A 84 9.44 4.87 15.07
N ALA A 85 10.30 5.57 15.81
CA ALA A 85 11.08 6.72 15.31
C ALA A 85 12.04 6.36 14.16
N ARG A 86 12.42 5.08 14.03
CA ARG A 86 13.21 4.56 12.91
C ARG A 86 12.49 4.66 11.56
N PHE A 87 11.17 4.78 11.53
CA PHE A 87 10.37 4.95 10.32
C PHE A 87 9.97 6.41 10.12
N GLY A 88 9.97 6.87 8.88
CA GLY A 88 9.55 8.21 8.46
C GLY A 88 9.15 8.22 6.98
N GLY A 89 8.93 9.42 6.43
CA GLY A 89 8.67 9.60 5.00
C GLY A 89 7.25 9.24 4.53
N ARG A 90 6.31 8.88 5.45
CA ARG A 90 4.89 8.64 5.16
C ARG A 90 4.01 9.12 6.31
N LEU A 91 2.75 9.49 6.00
CA LEU A 91 1.86 10.21 6.93
C LEU A 91 0.87 9.33 7.70
N ALA A 92 0.68 8.06 7.30
CA ALA A 92 -0.44 7.27 7.83
C ALA A 92 -0.04 5.97 8.51
N SER A 93 0.69 5.12 7.82
CA SER A 93 1.05 3.82 8.37
C SER A 93 2.34 3.27 7.79
N VAL A 94 2.91 2.31 8.52
CA VAL A 94 4.02 1.48 8.05
C VAL A 94 3.60 0.02 8.13
N PHE A 95 3.71 -0.67 7.01
CA PHE A 95 3.48 -2.09 6.87
C PHE A 95 4.84 -2.79 6.72
N ASP A 96 5.31 -3.42 7.79
CA ASP A 96 6.62 -4.06 7.85
C ASP A 96 6.47 -5.58 7.77
N ILE A 97 6.91 -6.16 6.65
CA ILE A 97 6.84 -7.58 6.34
C ILE A 97 8.22 -8.20 6.52
N THR A 98 8.30 -9.26 7.31
CA THR A 98 9.51 -10.07 7.46
C THR A 98 9.31 -11.44 6.85
N THR A 99 10.32 -11.91 6.13
CA THR A 99 10.29 -13.25 5.53
C THR A 99 10.91 -14.29 6.45
N ARG A 100 10.61 -15.56 6.15
CA ARG A 100 11.21 -16.70 6.85
C ARG A 100 12.73 -16.68 6.70
N GLN A 101 13.43 -17.06 7.75
CA GLN A 101 14.89 -17.16 7.74
C GLN A 101 15.39 -18.48 7.14
N GLY A 102 14.48 -19.43 6.91
CA GLY A 102 14.78 -20.76 6.42
C GLY A 102 15.27 -21.74 7.49
N ASN A 103 15.08 -23.01 7.22
CA ASN A 103 15.51 -24.08 8.10
C ASN A 103 17.00 -24.34 7.89
N LYS A 104 17.83 -24.17 8.93
CA LYS A 104 19.28 -24.39 8.88
C LYS A 104 19.68 -25.88 9.05
N LYS A 105 18.72 -26.75 9.36
CA LYS A 105 18.99 -28.18 9.66
C LYS A 105 18.48 -29.13 8.62
N LYS A 106 17.31 -28.85 8.03
CA LYS A 106 16.63 -29.80 7.13
C LYS A 106 15.97 -29.03 6.00
N PHE A 107 15.97 -29.66 4.83
CA PHE A 107 15.28 -29.19 3.66
C PHE A 107 13.76 -29.19 3.87
N TYR A 108 13.10 -28.11 3.42
CA TYR A 108 11.66 -27.93 3.42
C TYR A 108 11.22 -27.26 2.12
N GLY A 109 10.06 -27.66 1.62
CA GLY A 109 9.45 -27.01 0.47
C GLY A 109 7.94 -27.04 0.57
N GLN A 110 7.31 -26.05 0.00
CA GLN A 110 5.86 -25.95 -0.15
C GLN A 110 5.49 -25.26 -1.45
N GLY A 111 4.25 -25.44 -1.86
CA GLY A 111 3.70 -24.76 -3.03
C GLY A 111 2.23 -25.06 -3.20
N GLY A 112 1.65 -24.48 -4.25
CA GLY A 112 0.26 -24.68 -4.60
C GLY A 112 -0.02 -24.42 -6.07
N ILE A 113 -1.11 -24.98 -6.54
CA ILE A 113 -1.63 -24.79 -7.88
C ILE A 113 -3.12 -24.47 -7.78
N SER A 114 -3.53 -23.39 -8.42
CA SER A 114 -4.92 -22.99 -8.61
C SER A 114 -5.23 -22.90 -10.10
N PRO A 115 -6.46 -22.67 -10.53
CA PRO A 115 -6.77 -22.45 -11.95
C PRO A 115 -6.07 -21.24 -12.58
N ILE A 116 -5.56 -20.30 -11.76
CA ILE A 116 -5.02 -19.01 -12.23
C ILE A 116 -3.54 -18.86 -11.92
N THR A 117 -3.05 -19.43 -10.80
CA THR A 117 -1.68 -19.24 -10.31
C THR A 117 -1.05 -20.55 -9.89
N ALA A 118 0.28 -20.60 -9.99
CA ALA A 118 1.10 -21.61 -9.34
C ALA A 118 2.24 -20.93 -8.58
N HIS A 119 2.56 -21.47 -7.40
CA HIS A 119 3.63 -20.97 -6.55
C HIS A 119 4.41 -22.09 -5.90
N ALA A 120 5.68 -21.83 -5.60
CA ALA A 120 6.55 -22.75 -4.87
C ALA A 120 7.54 -21.96 -4.03
N SER A 121 7.92 -22.50 -2.88
CA SER A 121 8.99 -22.00 -2.04
C SER A 121 9.83 -23.13 -1.47
N LEU A 122 11.13 -22.88 -1.31
CA LEU A 122 12.12 -23.83 -0.82
C LEU A 122 12.94 -23.21 0.29
N GLU A 123 13.19 -23.97 1.35
CA GLU A 123 14.13 -23.67 2.42
C GLU A 123 15.26 -24.69 2.39
N ILE A 124 16.48 -24.24 2.18
CA ILE A 124 17.65 -25.07 1.93
C ILE A 124 18.72 -24.77 2.99
N PRO A 125 19.12 -25.72 3.83
CA PRO A 125 20.29 -25.59 4.69
C PRO A 125 21.56 -25.68 3.83
N LEU A 126 22.24 -24.55 3.62
CA LEU A 126 23.49 -24.53 2.84
C LEU A 126 24.66 -24.97 3.70
N ILE A 127 24.75 -24.44 4.91
CA ILE A 127 25.70 -24.86 5.93
C ILE A 127 24.88 -25.17 7.20
N LYS A 128 24.94 -26.41 7.63
CA LYS A 128 24.16 -26.86 8.78
C LYS A 128 24.40 -25.97 10.01
N ASP A 129 23.28 -25.57 10.63
CA ASP A 129 23.18 -24.69 11.79
C ASP A 129 23.68 -23.25 11.59
N LYS A 130 24.26 -22.91 10.44
CA LYS A 130 24.85 -21.59 10.16
C LYS A 130 24.18 -20.83 9.02
N VAL A 131 24.01 -21.44 7.85
CA VAL A 131 23.55 -20.74 6.64
C VAL A 131 22.34 -21.43 6.04
N SER A 132 21.30 -20.67 5.79
CA SER A 132 20.10 -21.11 5.09
C SER A 132 19.78 -20.20 3.91
N ILE A 133 19.14 -20.80 2.89
CA ILE A 133 18.56 -20.10 1.74
C ILE A 133 17.06 -20.32 1.77
N VAL A 134 16.31 -19.24 1.50
CA VAL A 134 14.88 -19.30 1.19
C VAL A 134 14.68 -18.73 -0.19
N THR A 135 14.04 -19.48 -1.07
CA THR A 135 13.69 -18.98 -2.40
C THR A 135 12.24 -19.25 -2.69
N SER A 136 11.62 -18.36 -3.46
CA SER A 136 10.24 -18.53 -3.90
C SER A 136 10.07 -18.06 -5.34
N PHE A 137 9.11 -18.68 -5.99
CA PHE A 137 8.63 -18.26 -7.30
C PHE A 137 7.13 -18.44 -7.37
N ARG A 138 6.45 -17.48 -8.01
CA ARG A 138 5.02 -17.52 -8.30
C ARG A 138 4.77 -16.94 -9.68
N SER A 139 3.79 -17.50 -10.39
CA SER A 139 3.36 -16.99 -11.70
C SER A 139 1.88 -17.23 -11.92
N SER A 140 1.24 -16.33 -12.67
CA SER A 140 -0.11 -16.51 -13.17
C SER A 140 -0.11 -17.12 -14.58
N TYR A 141 -1.24 -17.76 -14.95
CA TYR A 141 -1.52 -18.30 -16.29
C TYR A 141 -3.02 -18.16 -16.62
N SER A 142 -3.57 -16.96 -16.37
CA SER A 142 -5.01 -16.67 -16.45
C SER A 142 -5.55 -16.52 -17.88
N ASP A 143 -4.72 -16.42 -18.91
CA ASP A 143 -5.13 -16.15 -20.30
C ASP A 143 -6.15 -17.17 -20.84
N TRP A 144 -6.07 -18.45 -20.44
CA TRP A 144 -6.99 -19.47 -20.87
C TRP A 144 -8.42 -19.24 -20.35
N ILE A 145 -8.58 -18.65 -19.15
CA ILE A 145 -9.89 -18.28 -18.60
C ILE A 145 -10.46 -17.09 -19.35
N LEU A 146 -9.65 -16.07 -19.61
CA LEU A 146 -10.08 -14.86 -20.33
C LEU A 146 -10.63 -15.20 -21.72
N LYS A 147 -10.01 -16.17 -22.40
CA LYS A 147 -10.46 -16.66 -23.71
C LYS A 147 -11.81 -17.39 -23.70
N GLN A 148 -12.29 -17.88 -22.55
CA GLN A 148 -13.59 -18.56 -22.40
C GLN A 148 -14.73 -17.56 -22.15
N ILE A 149 -14.44 -16.30 -21.85
CA ILE A 149 -15.45 -15.29 -21.56
C ILE A 149 -16.05 -14.80 -22.88
N ASN A 150 -17.39 -14.83 -22.98
CA ASN A 150 -18.10 -14.40 -24.18
C ASN A 150 -18.26 -12.86 -24.23
N ASN A 151 -17.12 -12.16 -24.17
CA ASN A 151 -17.00 -10.72 -24.38
C ASN A 151 -15.71 -10.47 -25.16
N ASN A 152 -15.81 -9.82 -26.31
CA ASN A 152 -14.67 -9.62 -27.21
C ASN A 152 -13.53 -8.84 -26.57
N ASP A 153 -13.83 -7.86 -25.73
CA ASP A 153 -12.83 -7.06 -25.05
C ASP A 153 -12.03 -7.91 -24.06
N ILE A 154 -12.72 -8.73 -23.26
CA ILE A 154 -12.08 -9.60 -22.29
C ILE A 154 -11.35 -10.76 -22.96
N LYS A 155 -11.97 -11.35 -24.00
CA LYS A 155 -11.37 -12.47 -24.74
C LYS A 155 -10.03 -12.13 -25.40
N ASN A 156 -9.89 -10.87 -25.85
CA ASN A 156 -8.67 -10.35 -26.45
C ASN A 156 -7.70 -9.73 -25.43
N SER A 157 -8.05 -9.74 -24.16
CA SER A 157 -7.20 -9.29 -23.08
C SER A 157 -6.18 -10.35 -22.65
N LYS A 158 -5.06 -9.91 -22.09
CA LYS A 158 -4.02 -10.78 -21.50
C LYS A 158 -3.72 -10.29 -20.10
N ALA A 159 -3.51 -11.22 -19.17
CA ALA A 159 -3.21 -10.91 -17.79
C ALA A 159 -2.17 -11.90 -17.25
N PHE A 160 -0.95 -11.44 -17.10
CA PHE A 160 0.17 -12.27 -16.69
C PHE A 160 1.02 -11.55 -15.66
N PHE A 161 1.40 -12.25 -14.60
CA PHE A 161 2.42 -11.77 -13.67
C PHE A 161 3.33 -12.92 -13.21
N TYR A 162 4.49 -12.53 -12.73
CA TYR A 162 5.35 -13.40 -11.92
C TYR A 162 6.07 -12.59 -10.85
N ASP A 163 6.39 -13.26 -9.75
CA ASP A 163 7.29 -12.76 -8.72
C ASP A 163 8.26 -13.85 -8.25
N GLY A 164 9.38 -13.40 -7.74
CA GLY A 164 10.39 -14.27 -7.19
C GLY A 164 11.17 -13.59 -6.09
N SER A 165 11.70 -14.38 -5.18
CA SER A 165 12.56 -13.89 -4.11
C SER A 165 13.66 -14.89 -3.74
N LEU A 166 14.76 -14.34 -3.24
CA LEU A 166 15.88 -15.09 -2.70
C LEU A 166 16.35 -14.43 -1.41
N SER A 167 16.41 -15.20 -0.33
CA SER A 167 16.96 -14.79 0.95
C SER A 167 18.12 -15.70 1.35
N VAL A 168 19.23 -15.10 1.77
CA VAL A 168 20.37 -15.81 2.39
C VAL A 168 20.51 -15.31 3.81
N ASN A 169 20.46 -16.23 4.79
CA ASN A 169 20.60 -15.92 6.21
C ASN A 169 21.81 -16.67 6.75
N ALA A 170 22.85 -15.94 7.15
CA ALA A 170 24.11 -16.47 7.61
C ALA A 170 24.43 -16.00 9.04
N GLU A 171 24.54 -16.92 9.97
CA GLU A 171 25.15 -16.71 11.28
C GLU A 171 26.64 -16.98 11.16
N ILE A 172 27.42 -15.89 10.93
CA ILE A 172 28.88 -15.98 10.78
C ILE A 172 29.50 -16.47 12.10
N ASN A 173 29.01 -15.87 13.19
CA ASN A 173 29.29 -16.26 14.57
C ASN A 173 28.20 -15.70 15.50
N ASP A 174 28.29 -15.93 16.81
CA ASP A 174 27.27 -15.50 17.78
C ASP A 174 27.07 -13.99 17.85
N LYS A 175 28.02 -13.19 17.34
CA LYS A 175 27.94 -11.73 17.32
C LYS A 175 27.62 -11.15 15.96
N ASN A 176 27.76 -11.90 14.88
CA ASN A 176 27.63 -11.38 13.52
C ASN A 176 26.61 -12.20 12.71
N ILE A 177 25.55 -11.57 12.31
CA ILE A 177 24.49 -12.14 11.48
C ILE A 177 24.39 -11.32 10.20
N LEU A 178 24.50 -11.97 9.05
CA LEU A 178 24.33 -11.36 7.74
C LEU A 178 23.06 -11.89 7.09
N LYS A 179 22.22 -10.97 6.59
CA LYS A 179 21.01 -11.29 5.83
C LYS A 179 21.04 -10.58 4.51
N SER A 180 20.85 -11.29 3.43
CA SER A 180 20.65 -10.73 2.10
C SER A 180 19.27 -11.14 1.60
N PHE A 181 18.56 -10.21 0.98
CA PHE A 181 17.26 -10.46 0.39
C PHE A 181 17.14 -9.75 -0.96
N VAL A 182 16.66 -10.47 -1.96
CA VAL A 182 16.36 -9.94 -3.29
C VAL A 182 14.92 -10.30 -3.62
N TYR A 183 14.21 -9.35 -4.17
CA TYR A 183 12.83 -9.46 -4.58
C TYR A 183 12.65 -8.89 -5.98
N LEU A 184 11.86 -9.57 -6.80
CA LEU A 184 11.45 -9.09 -8.11
C LEU A 184 9.97 -9.42 -8.36
N SER A 185 9.27 -8.51 -9.02
CA SER A 185 7.92 -8.75 -9.54
C SER A 185 7.75 -8.08 -10.90
N ARG A 186 6.95 -8.69 -11.75
CA ARG A 186 6.62 -8.13 -13.06
C ARG A 186 5.21 -8.47 -13.46
N ASP A 187 4.52 -7.49 -14.03
CA ASP A 187 3.17 -7.59 -14.55
C ASP A 187 3.12 -7.19 -16.02
N LYS A 188 2.31 -7.90 -16.78
CA LYS A 188 1.91 -7.54 -18.13
C LYS A 188 0.41 -7.70 -18.25
N PHE A 189 -0.27 -6.62 -18.49
CA PHE A 189 -1.71 -6.60 -18.65
C PHE A 189 -2.06 -5.87 -19.94
N SER A 190 -2.87 -6.48 -20.79
CA SER A 190 -3.37 -5.89 -22.04
C SER A 190 -4.89 -5.93 -22.01
N LEU A 191 -5.54 -4.80 -22.14
CA LEU A 191 -7.00 -4.68 -22.21
C LEU A 191 -7.42 -4.50 -23.66
N SER A 192 -8.16 -5.48 -24.21
CA SER A 192 -8.74 -5.45 -25.55
C SER A 192 -7.75 -5.13 -26.67
N SER A 193 -6.44 -5.36 -26.44
CA SER A 193 -5.35 -4.93 -27.34
C SER A 193 -5.27 -3.41 -27.56
N LEU A 194 -6.03 -2.62 -26.81
CA LEU A 194 -6.04 -1.16 -26.88
C LEU A 194 -5.04 -0.51 -25.94
N ASN A 195 -4.88 -1.08 -24.75
CA ASN A 195 -3.95 -0.59 -23.74
C ASN A 195 -3.07 -1.73 -23.24
N ASP A 196 -1.76 -1.51 -23.26
CA ASP A 196 -0.78 -2.45 -22.72
C ASP A 196 -0.09 -1.82 -21.51
N TYR A 197 -0.18 -2.47 -20.37
CA TYR A 197 0.48 -2.09 -19.13
C TYR A 197 1.58 -3.09 -18.78
N ASN A 198 2.77 -2.58 -18.47
CA ASN A 198 3.91 -3.37 -18.03
C ASN A 198 4.57 -2.66 -16.86
N TYR A 199 4.56 -3.27 -15.69
CA TYR A 199 5.19 -2.68 -14.51
C TYR A 199 5.97 -3.73 -13.72
N SER A 200 6.99 -3.26 -13.00
CA SER A 200 7.87 -4.13 -12.23
C SER A 200 8.42 -3.47 -10.99
N ASN A 201 8.61 -4.28 -9.94
CA ASN A 201 9.44 -3.94 -8.80
C ASN A 201 10.68 -4.85 -8.79
N ILE A 202 11.83 -4.26 -8.48
CA ILE A 202 13.08 -4.98 -8.24
C ILE A 202 13.72 -4.35 -7.01
N GLY A 203 14.07 -5.16 -6.02
CA GLY A 203 14.71 -4.65 -4.82
C GLY A 203 15.71 -5.62 -4.22
N GLY A 204 16.68 -5.06 -3.52
CA GLY A 204 17.69 -5.81 -2.77
C GLY A 204 18.02 -5.15 -1.44
N SER A 205 18.26 -5.96 -0.42
CA SER A 205 18.78 -5.49 0.85
C SER A 205 19.91 -6.39 1.33
N LEU A 206 20.96 -5.76 1.87
CA LEU A 206 22.04 -6.41 2.60
C LEU A 206 22.03 -5.84 4.01
N ASN A 207 21.86 -6.70 4.99
CA ASN A 207 21.69 -6.33 6.38
C ASN A 207 22.73 -7.07 7.23
N TRP A 208 23.56 -6.33 7.97
CA TRP A 208 24.53 -6.84 8.92
C TRP A 208 24.15 -6.43 10.33
N LYS A 209 23.82 -7.43 11.16
CA LYS A 209 23.60 -7.23 12.59
C LYS A 209 24.85 -7.61 13.36
N HIS A 210 25.37 -6.68 14.16
CA HIS A 210 26.48 -6.92 15.07
C HIS A 210 26.08 -6.73 16.52
N ILE A 211 26.43 -7.70 17.38
CA ILE A 211 26.16 -7.70 18.80
C ILE A 211 27.47 -7.38 19.52
N PHE A 212 27.63 -6.14 19.98
CA PHE A 212 28.81 -5.71 20.72
C PHE A 212 28.87 -6.37 22.11
N SER A 213 27.70 -6.40 22.79
CA SER A 213 27.53 -6.97 24.12
C SER A 213 26.07 -7.41 24.32
N SER A 214 25.74 -7.94 25.50
CA SER A 214 24.33 -8.22 25.86
C SER A 214 23.43 -6.96 25.94
N VAL A 215 24.04 -5.77 25.99
CA VAL A 215 23.36 -4.48 26.11
C VAL A 215 23.24 -3.77 24.77
N LEU A 216 24.29 -3.79 23.94
CA LEU A 216 24.40 -2.98 22.71
C LEU A 216 24.48 -3.85 21.48
N SER A 217 23.65 -3.55 20.50
CA SER A 217 23.72 -4.09 19.14
C SER A 217 23.50 -3.02 18.09
N VAL A 218 24.00 -3.25 16.88
CA VAL A 218 23.76 -2.44 15.70
C VAL A 218 23.23 -3.29 14.56
N ASP A 219 22.38 -2.71 13.74
CA ASP A 219 21.81 -3.29 12.54
C ASP A 219 22.05 -2.30 11.40
N VAL A 220 23.02 -2.61 10.50
CA VAL A 220 23.38 -1.78 9.36
C VAL A 220 22.77 -2.39 8.11
N ALA A 221 22.11 -1.59 7.31
CA ALA A 221 21.49 -2.04 6.07
C ALA A 221 21.82 -1.12 4.89
N VAL A 222 22.06 -1.75 3.74
CA VAL A 222 22.10 -1.08 2.42
C VAL A 222 20.97 -1.67 1.59
N ILE A 223 20.17 -0.79 1.00
CA ILE A 223 18.91 -1.14 0.36
C ILE A 223 18.84 -0.46 -1.00
N ASN A 224 18.35 -1.19 -1.98
CA ASN A 224 17.96 -0.66 -3.28
C ASN A 224 16.54 -1.11 -3.60
N SER A 225 15.73 -0.21 -4.14
CA SER A 225 14.43 -0.53 -4.71
C SER A 225 14.18 0.27 -5.97
N ARG A 226 13.65 -0.39 -6.98
CA ARG A 226 13.23 0.24 -8.25
C ARG A 226 11.81 -0.18 -8.58
N TYR A 227 10.99 0.80 -8.91
CA TYR A 227 9.71 0.61 -9.56
C TYR A 227 9.77 1.21 -10.95
N SER A 228 9.31 0.48 -11.97
CA SER A 228 9.19 0.96 -13.34
C SER A 228 7.82 0.62 -13.90
N PHE A 229 7.31 1.54 -14.70
CA PHE A 229 5.99 1.46 -15.33
C PHE A 229 6.11 1.87 -16.81
N GLU A 230 5.43 1.14 -17.67
CA GLU A 230 5.28 1.43 -19.09
C GLU A 230 3.82 1.20 -19.48
N ASN A 231 3.22 2.18 -20.14
CA ASN A 231 1.89 2.10 -20.75
C ASN A 231 1.99 2.39 -22.24
N VAL A 232 1.27 1.60 -23.05
CA VAL A 232 1.04 1.88 -24.47
C VAL A 232 -0.45 2.01 -24.68
N ASP A 233 -0.91 3.20 -25.06
CA ASP A 233 -2.30 3.48 -25.42
C ASP A 233 -2.46 3.48 -26.95
N LYS A 234 -3.30 2.58 -27.45
CA LYS A 234 -3.63 2.39 -28.87
C LYS A 234 -5.11 2.65 -29.16
N SER A 235 -5.84 3.18 -28.19
CA SER A 235 -7.29 3.42 -28.32
C SER A 235 -7.63 4.36 -29.49
N ASN A 236 -6.73 5.30 -29.78
CA ASN A 236 -6.79 6.14 -30.98
C ASN A 236 -5.42 6.08 -31.69
N LEU A 237 -5.35 5.40 -32.83
CA LEU A 237 -4.10 5.16 -33.55
C LEU A 237 -3.40 6.46 -34.01
N SER A 238 -4.17 7.51 -34.38
CA SER A 238 -3.60 8.80 -34.77
C SER A 238 -3.03 9.60 -33.61
N ASN A 239 -3.35 9.21 -32.35
CA ASN A 239 -2.86 9.80 -31.11
C ASN A 239 -2.28 8.76 -30.17
N ALA A 240 -1.93 7.57 -30.68
CA ALA A 240 -1.35 6.48 -29.90
C ALA A 240 -0.01 6.89 -29.29
N TYR A 241 0.23 6.48 -28.06
CA TYR A 241 1.46 6.85 -27.35
C TYR A 241 2.00 5.73 -26.48
N MET A 242 3.27 5.83 -26.19
CA MET A 242 3.94 5.03 -25.15
C MET A 242 4.46 5.97 -24.07
N GLN A 243 4.18 5.63 -22.84
CA GLN A 243 4.67 6.34 -21.66
C GLN A 243 5.53 5.43 -20.81
N LYS A 244 6.66 5.95 -20.34
CA LYS A 244 7.55 5.28 -19.38
C LYS A 244 7.78 6.15 -18.17
N TYR A 245 7.94 5.51 -17.02
CA TYR A 245 8.14 6.16 -15.74
C TYR A 245 8.97 5.24 -14.83
N MET A 246 9.82 5.80 -13.96
CA MET A 246 10.68 5.02 -13.07
C MET A 246 11.04 5.80 -11.81
N ILE A 247 11.08 5.11 -10.66
CA ILE A 247 11.69 5.58 -9.43
C ILE A 247 12.76 4.59 -8.97
N ASN A 248 13.96 5.10 -8.70
CA ASN A 248 15.01 4.38 -7.98
C ASN A 248 15.16 4.97 -6.58
N HIS A 249 15.29 4.08 -5.61
CA HIS A 249 15.49 4.36 -4.20
C HIS A 249 16.75 3.63 -3.74
N TYR A 250 17.73 4.37 -3.26
CA TYR A 250 18.95 3.84 -2.66
C TYR A 250 19.01 4.31 -1.21
N GLU A 251 19.09 3.39 -0.26
CA GLU A 251 19.06 3.72 1.16
C GLU A 251 20.24 3.05 1.88
N ALA A 252 20.88 3.83 2.77
CA ALA A 252 21.79 3.34 3.79
C ALA A 252 21.25 3.72 5.16
N ARG A 253 21.26 2.77 6.11
CA ARG A 253 20.79 3.02 7.45
C ARG A 253 21.58 2.24 8.50
N ALA A 254 21.69 2.81 9.70
CA ALA A 254 22.27 2.19 10.86
C ALA A 254 21.37 2.39 12.07
N ASP A 255 20.88 1.30 12.64
CA ASP A 255 19.95 1.25 13.77
C ASP A 255 20.67 0.64 14.97
N PHE A 256 20.89 1.41 16.03
CA PHE A 256 21.48 0.96 17.29
C PHE A 256 20.37 0.65 18.28
N SER A 257 20.55 -0.41 19.07
CA SER A 257 19.64 -0.78 20.14
C SER A 257 20.42 -1.03 21.42
N VAL A 258 20.04 -0.34 22.50
CA VAL A 258 20.60 -0.46 23.83
C VAL A 258 19.50 -0.94 24.78
N LEU A 259 19.72 -2.07 25.42
CA LEU A 259 18.86 -2.59 26.48
C LEU A 259 19.57 -2.45 27.82
N THR A 260 19.14 -1.50 28.67
CA THR A 260 19.77 -1.23 29.94
C THR A 260 19.31 -2.23 31.02
N LYS A 261 20.03 -2.28 32.12
CA LYS A 261 19.66 -3.11 33.31
C LYS A 261 18.38 -2.61 34.01
N SER A 262 18.00 -1.35 33.77
CA SER A 262 16.77 -0.70 34.28
C SER A 262 15.62 -0.80 33.32
N ASP A 263 15.63 -1.77 32.39
CA ASP A 263 14.59 -2.05 31.39
C ASP A 263 14.27 -0.88 30.44
N HIS A 264 15.22 0.06 30.25
CA HIS A 264 15.14 1.03 29.16
C HIS A 264 15.56 0.37 27.85
N LYS A 265 14.73 0.47 26.84
CA LYS A 265 15.01 0.08 25.47
C LYS A 265 15.24 1.34 24.64
N ILE A 266 16.50 1.75 24.53
CA ILE A 266 16.88 2.93 23.74
C ILE A 266 17.23 2.48 22.33
N GLU A 267 16.57 3.07 21.34
CA GLU A 267 16.90 2.89 19.92
C GLU A 267 17.31 4.25 19.35
N PHE A 268 18.44 4.29 18.64
CA PHE A 268 18.88 5.49 17.91
C PHE A 268 19.56 5.11 16.61
N GLY A 269 19.59 6.03 15.66
CA GLY A 269 20.17 5.70 14.37
C GLY A 269 20.10 6.83 13.38
N ALA A 270 20.58 6.50 12.18
CA ALA A 270 20.58 7.39 11.02
C ALA A 270 20.13 6.64 9.78
N SER A 271 19.48 7.35 8.89
CA SER A 271 19.15 6.86 7.55
C SER A 271 19.36 7.95 6.51
N GLU A 272 19.80 7.54 5.32
CA GLU A 272 19.96 8.40 4.16
C GLU A 272 19.43 7.70 2.93
N ILE A 273 18.58 8.40 2.17
CA ILE A 273 17.90 7.90 0.98
C ILE A 273 18.21 8.83 -0.19
N TYR A 274 18.72 8.28 -1.28
CA TYR A 274 18.85 8.98 -2.54
C TYR A 274 17.79 8.51 -3.53
N TYR A 275 17.00 9.45 -4.03
CA TYR A 275 16.00 9.24 -5.07
C TYR A 275 16.51 9.69 -6.42
N ASP A 276 16.43 8.84 -7.45
CA ASP A 276 16.59 9.20 -8.86
C ASP A 276 15.31 8.79 -9.59
N MET A 277 14.49 9.76 -9.90
CA MET A 277 13.17 9.59 -10.46
C MET A 277 13.13 10.12 -11.89
N ASP A 278 12.74 9.28 -12.84
CA ASP A 278 12.34 9.70 -14.17
C ASP A 278 10.81 9.85 -14.20
N ARG A 279 10.31 11.10 -14.24
CA ARG A 279 8.89 11.42 -14.21
C ARG A 279 8.15 10.96 -15.45
N GLY A 280 8.89 10.54 -16.46
CA GLY A 280 8.39 9.92 -17.65
C GLY A 280 8.54 10.75 -18.89
N ASN A 281 8.50 10.00 -19.98
CA ASN A 281 8.47 10.52 -21.32
C ASN A 281 7.30 9.90 -22.05
N ILE A 282 6.59 10.70 -22.84
CA ILE A 282 5.50 10.28 -23.70
C ILE A 282 6.03 10.35 -25.13
N PHE A 283 5.99 9.25 -25.85
CA PHE A 283 6.44 9.12 -27.23
C PHE A 283 5.28 8.70 -28.14
N PRO A 284 5.23 9.17 -29.41
CA PRO A 284 4.29 8.61 -30.37
C PRO A 284 4.52 7.10 -30.51
N TYR A 285 3.45 6.34 -30.67
CA TYR A 285 3.50 4.89 -30.85
C TYR A 285 2.85 4.50 -32.19
N GLY A 286 3.61 3.74 -33.00
CA GLY A 286 3.19 3.37 -34.37
C GLY A 286 3.47 4.45 -35.41
N GLU A 287 3.31 4.06 -36.68
CA GLU A 287 3.73 4.90 -37.82
C GLU A 287 2.77 6.08 -38.11
N ILE A 288 1.52 5.98 -37.66
CA ILE A 288 0.46 6.98 -37.94
C ILE A 288 0.17 7.92 -36.77
N SER A 289 0.87 7.74 -35.63
CA SER A 289 0.67 8.62 -34.49
C SER A 289 1.29 10.00 -34.70
N ASN A 290 0.47 11.03 -34.57
CA ASN A 290 0.88 12.44 -34.61
C ASN A 290 1.12 13.02 -33.19
N ARG A 291 1.19 12.16 -32.15
CA ARG A 291 1.41 12.61 -30.78
C ARG A 291 2.76 13.28 -30.63
N ALA A 292 2.76 14.46 -30.04
CA ALA A 292 4.02 15.14 -29.72
C ALA A 292 4.77 14.40 -28.59
N THR A 293 6.11 14.35 -28.69
CA THR A 293 6.96 13.86 -27.61
C THR A 293 6.93 14.86 -26.44
N VAL A 294 6.60 14.36 -25.24
CA VAL A 294 6.62 15.15 -24.01
C VAL A 294 7.59 14.53 -23.03
N SER A 295 8.51 15.32 -22.48
CA SER A 295 9.41 14.90 -21.40
C SER A 295 9.01 15.62 -20.11
N LEU A 296 8.63 14.86 -19.09
CA LEU A 296 8.27 15.38 -17.78
C LEU A 296 9.50 15.60 -16.87
N GLY A 297 10.70 15.27 -17.37
CA GLY A 297 11.97 15.50 -16.70
C GLY A 297 12.32 14.48 -15.63
N LYS A 298 13.46 14.75 -14.99
CA LYS A 298 14.00 13.91 -13.90
C LYS A 298 14.07 14.71 -12.61
N GLU A 299 13.80 14.03 -11.50
CA GLU A 299 13.92 14.60 -10.16
C GLU A 299 14.95 13.80 -9.36
N ARG A 300 15.81 14.51 -8.62
CA ARG A 300 16.81 13.92 -7.73
C ARG A 300 16.66 14.50 -6.35
N GLY A 301 16.46 13.63 -5.37
CA GLY A 301 16.27 14.02 -3.97
C GLY A 301 17.19 13.27 -3.04
N LEU A 302 17.61 13.93 -1.98
CA LEU A 302 18.29 13.32 -0.86
C LEU A 302 17.43 13.52 0.38
N GLU A 303 16.98 12.43 1.01
CA GLU A 303 16.26 12.45 2.28
C GLU A 303 17.15 11.82 3.34
N GLY A 304 17.36 12.54 4.43
CA GLY A 304 18.12 12.03 5.55
C GLY A 304 17.37 12.19 6.86
N ALA A 305 17.72 11.38 7.85
CA ALA A 305 17.17 11.53 9.19
C ALA A 305 18.08 10.96 10.27
N LEU A 306 18.00 11.62 11.44
CA LEU A 306 18.55 11.12 12.71
C LEU A 306 17.39 10.89 13.68
N TYR A 307 17.46 9.84 14.48
CA TYR A 307 16.41 9.56 15.45
C TYR A 307 16.98 8.97 16.75
N ILE A 308 16.22 9.19 17.81
CA ILE A 308 16.38 8.54 19.10
C ILE A 308 15.01 8.27 19.71
N SER A 309 14.86 7.14 20.37
CA SER A 309 13.67 6.78 21.13
C SER A 309 14.02 5.95 22.34
N ASP A 310 13.18 6.04 23.37
CA ASP A 310 13.28 5.24 24.59
C ASP A 310 11.89 4.66 24.93
N GLU A 311 11.88 3.39 25.33
CA GLU A 311 10.71 2.70 25.85
C GLU A 311 11.07 2.08 27.21
N PHE A 312 10.31 2.44 28.25
CA PHE A 312 10.57 1.98 29.61
C PHE A 312 9.28 1.90 30.45
N ALA A 313 9.33 1.11 31.50
CA ALA A 313 8.29 1.05 32.51
C ALA A 313 8.52 2.16 33.55
N LEU A 314 7.65 3.20 33.53
CA LEU A 314 7.70 4.27 34.53
C LEU A 314 7.19 3.78 35.90
N PHE A 315 6.17 2.92 35.89
CA PHE A 315 5.62 2.19 37.02
C PHE A 315 5.29 0.76 36.58
N SER A 316 5.04 -0.14 37.50
CA SER A 316 4.69 -1.53 37.20
C SER A 316 3.46 -1.69 36.28
N ASN A 317 2.60 -0.67 36.20
CA ASN A 317 1.39 -0.64 35.41
C ASN A 317 1.41 0.45 34.32
N LEU A 318 2.46 1.23 34.18
CA LEU A 318 2.58 2.29 33.19
C LEU A 318 3.89 2.19 32.42
N SER A 319 3.82 1.86 31.13
CA SER A 319 4.92 1.98 30.20
C SER A 319 4.79 3.24 29.34
N VAL A 320 5.94 3.86 29.10
CA VAL A 320 6.07 5.10 28.32
C VAL A 320 7.03 4.82 27.17
N SER A 321 6.68 5.31 25.97
CA SER A 321 7.56 5.32 24.82
C SER A 321 7.63 6.75 24.30
N GLY A 322 8.83 7.27 24.12
CA GLY A 322 9.09 8.59 23.57
C GLY A 322 10.17 8.54 22.50
N GLY A 323 10.02 9.32 21.43
CA GLY A 323 11.03 9.39 20.38
C GLY A 323 10.98 10.69 19.60
N ILE A 324 12.15 11.09 19.12
CA ILE A 324 12.33 12.25 18.24
C ILE A 324 13.09 11.75 17.01
N ARG A 325 12.60 12.15 15.84
CA ARG A 325 13.27 12.03 14.55
C ARG A 325 13.39 13.41 13.96
N TYR A 326 14.56 13.77 13.47
CA TYR A 326 14.74 14.99 12.69
C TYR A 326 15.02 14.59 11.26
N SER A 327 14.10 14.93 10.35
CA SER A 327 14.23 14.62 8.94
C SER A 327 14.60 15.88 8.14
N PHE A 328 15.36 15.68 7.08
CA PHE A 328 15.70 16.71 6.10
C PHE A 328 15.60 16.14 4.69
N PHE A 329 15.27 17.00 3.75
CA PHE A 329 15.14 16.69 2.34
C PHE A 329 15.75 17.80 1.51
N GLY A 330 16.50 17.43 0.47
CA GLY A 330 17.02 18.34 -0.54
C GLY A 330 16.65 17.87 -1.94
N LEU A 331 16.12 18.76 -2.75
CA LEU A 331 15.94 18.56 -4.19
C LEU A 331 17.14 19.12 -4.93
N TYR A 332 17.70 18.35 -5.88
CA TYR A 332 18.93 18.70 -6.59
C TYR A 332 18.74 18.76 -8.11
N GLY A 333 19.50 19.66 -8.76
CA GLY A 333 19.58 19.80 -10.21
C GLY A 333 20.29 18.62 -10.92
N PRO A 334 20.22 18.60 -12.25
CA PRO A 334 19.83 19.70 -13.12
C PRO A 334 18.32 19.85 -13.23
N ALA A 335 17.84 21.10 -13.24
CA ALA A 335 16.44 21.43 -13.48
C ALA A 335 16.30 22.90 -13.92
N THR A 336 15.24 23.20 -14.64
CA THR A 336 14.81 24.56 -14.95
C THR A 336 13.51 24.82 -14.22
N ILE A 337 13.47 25.83 -13.38
CA ILE A 337 12.30 26.22 -12.58
C ILE A 337 11.71 27.48 -13.17
N ASN A 338 10.41 27.47 -13.47
CA ASN A 338 9.69 28.67 -13.87
C ASN A 338 9.53 29.62 -12.68
N LEU A 339 9.67 30.92 -12.94
CA LEU A 339 9.41 31.97 -11.99
C LEU A 339 8.10 32.66 -12.37
N TYR A 340 7.23 32.87 -11.37
CA TYR A 340 5.90 33.43 -11.57
C TYR A 340 5.81 34.83 -10.99
N ASN A 341 4.94 35.64 -11.57
CA ASN A 341 4.63 36.99 -11.08
C ASN A 341 4.09 36.99 -9.63
N SER A 342 3.36 35.92 -9.29
CA SER A 342 2.88 35.67 -7.94
C SER A 342 2.98 34.18 -7.59
N GLU A 343 3.55 33.84 -6.43
CA GLU A 343 3.60 32.46 -5.97
C GLU A 343 2.20 31.86 -5.71
N ASN A 344 1.21 32.73 -5.46
CA ASN A 344 -0.18 32.31 -5.22
C ASN A 344 -1.00 32.18 -6.50
N ASN A 345 -0.50 32.66 -7.64
CA ASN A 345 -1.18 32.56 -8.96
C ASN A 345 -0.20 32.03 -9.99
N ARG A 346 0.05 30.74 -9.96
CA ARG A 346 0.92 30.06 -10.92
C ARG A 346 0.09 29.59 -12.12
N THR A 347 0.19 30.32 -13.22
CA THR A 347 -0.39 29.97 -14.51
C THR A 347 0.69 30.13 -15.58
N ILE A 348 0.51 29.51 -16.73
CA ILE A 348 1.45 29.63 -17.86
C ILE A 348 1.65 31.08 -18.26
N ASP A 349 0.59 31.88 -18.26
CA ASP A 349 0.60 33.30 -18.63
C ASP A 349 1.33 34.18 -17.62
N ASN A 350 1.51 33.71 -16.39
CA ASN A 350 2.16 34.44 -15.32
C ASN A 350 3.66 34.11 -15.17
N ILE A 351 4.24 33.35 -16.09
CA ILE A 351 5.68 33.05 -16.09
C ILE A 351 6.44 34.31 -16.47
N THR A 352 7.30 34.78 -15.57
CA THR A 352 8.14 35.98 -15.76
C THR A 352 9.57 35.67 -16.17
N GLY A 353 9.99 34.42 -16.00
CA GLY A 353 11.34 33.97 -16.33
C GLY A 353 11.60 32.54 -15.86
N THR A 354 12.84 32.11 -15.98
CA THR A 354 13.28 30.80 -15.55
C THR A 354 14.57 30.86 -14.74
N LYS A 355 14.73 29.95 -13.79
CA LYS A 355 15.97 29.75 -13.04
C LYS A 355 16.54 28.38 -13.35
N ILE A 356 17.77 28.37 -13.86
CA ILE A 356 18.48 27.14 -14.25
C ILE A 356 19.35 26.70 -13.07
N PHE A 357 19.26 25.45 -12.71
CA PHE A 357 20.10 24.78 -11.74
C PHE A 357 20.92 23.70 -12.45
N HIS A 358 22.23 23.66 -12.23
CA HIS A 358 23.13 22.68 -12.79
C HIS A 358 23.14 21.39 -11.97
N LYS A 359 23.79 20.35 -12.48
CA LYS A 359 23.91 19.08 -11.81
C LYS A 359 24.59 19.24 -10.44
N GLY A 360 23.90 18.84 -9.37
CA GLY A 360 24.38 18.93 -8.01
C GLY A 360 24.01 20.22 -7.27
N ASP A 361 23.44 21.22 -7.95
CA ASP A 361 22.93 22.42 -7.28
C ASP A 361 21.74 22.08 -6.41
N LEU A 362 21.70 22.63 -5.20
CA LEU A 362 20.53 22.53 -4.33
C LEU A 362 19.42 23.47 -4.82
N ILE A 363 18.29 22.92 -5.24
CA ILE A 363 17.13 23.67 -5.70
C ILE A 363 16.29 24.16 -4.53
N LYS A 364 15.97 23.26 -3.62
CA LYS A 364 15.13 23.52 -2.44
C LYS A 364 15.45 22.52 -1.34
N SER A 365 15.32 22.97 -0.10
CA SER A 365 15.43 22.08 1.07
C SER A 365 14.26 22.27 2.02
N TYR A 366 13.91 21.18 2.71
CA TYR A 366 12.90 21.11 3.74
C TYR A 366 13.44 20.29 4.91
N SER A 367 13.08 20.63 6.13
CA SER A 367 13.46 19.85 7.31
C SER A 367 12.48 20.10 8.45
N GLY A 368 12.43 19.19 9.41
CA GLY A 368 11.62 19.39 10.59
C GLY A 368 11.71 18.23 11.60
N PRO A 369 11.30 18.53 12.85
CA PRO A 369 11.23 17.53 13.90
C PRO A 369 9.96 16.70 13.78
N GLU A 370 10.09 15.40 13.98
CA GLU A 370 9.01 14.44 14.05
C GLU A 370 8.98 13.85 15.46
N TYR A 371 7.85 13.96 16.12
CA TYR A 371 7.67 13.51 17.51
C TYR A 371 6.88 12.19 17.54
N ARG A 372 7.26 11.32 18.45
CA ARG A 372 6.57 10.07 18.76
C ARG A 372 6.41 9.97 20.26
N PHE A 373 5.19 9.77 20.72
CA PHE A 373 4.90 9.57 22.12
C PHE A 373 3.80 8.55 22.30
N ALA A 374 3.99 7.60 23.20
CA ALA A 374 2.95 6.64 23.55
C ALA A 374 2.97 6.30 25.04
N LEU A 375 1.79 6.07 25.57
CA LEU A 375 1.52 5.62 26.93
C LEU A 375 0.72 4.31 26.86
N ASN A 376 1.06 3.37 27.70
CA ASN A 376 0.29 2.15 27.90
C ASN A 376 0.09 1.94 29.40
N TYR A 377 -1.14 2.15 29.88
CA TYR A 377 -1.53 2.05 31.28
C TYR A 377 -2.36 0.79 31.52
N ALA A 378 -1.85 -0.15 32.28
CA ALA A 378 -2.55 -1.35 32.71
C ALA A 378 -3.51 -1.01 33.85
N LEU A 379 -4.84 -1.14 33.60
CA LEU A 379 -5.90 -0.85 34.56
C LEU A 379 -6.15 -2.00 35.55
N GLY A 380 -5.45 -3.13 35.41
CA GLY A 380 -5.79 -4.39 36.08
C GLY A 380 -6.92 -5.16 35.37
N ASN A 381 -7.25 -6.35 35.88
CA ASN A 381 -8.31 -7.20 35.31
C ASN A 381 -8.19 -7.41 33.80
N ASN A 382 -6.97 -7.59 33.29
CA ASN A 382 -6.65 -7.78 31.86
C ASN A 382 -7.18 -6.63 30.96
N SER A 383 -7.11 -5.39 31.45
CA SER A 383 -7.50 -4.21 30.70
C SER A 383 -6.36 -3.20 30.61
N SER A 384 -6.28 -2.46 29.51
CA SER A 384 -5.32 -1.37 29.37
C SER A 384 -5.90 -0.18 28.59
N LEU A 385 -5.39 1.01 28.91
CA LEU A 385 -5.56 2.23 28.14
C LEU A 385 -4.27 2.53 27.41
N LYS A 386 -4.35 2.88 26.12
CA LYS A 386 -3.23 3.31 25.32
C LYS A 386 -3.52 4.68 24.74
N ALA A 387 -2.53 5.57 24.79
CA ALA A 387 -2.61 6.86 24.12
C ALA A 387 -1.35 7.07 23.30
N SER A 388 -1.45 7.72 22.15
CA SER A 388 -0.29 8.04 21.32
C SER A 388 -0.45 9.34 20.58
N TYR A 389 0.68 9.97 20.27
CA TYR A 389 0.82 11.11 19.39
C TYR A 389 1.98 10.88 18.43
N ASN A 390 1.77 11.21 17.15
CA ASN A 390 2.79 11.15 16.12
C ASN A 390 2.75 12.40 15.26
N ARG A 391 3.93 12.96 14.94
CA ARG A 391 4.14 13.94 13.87
C ARG A 391 5.00 13.31 12.79
N LEU A 392 4.60 13.44 11.51
CA LEU A 392 5.19 12.77 10.35
C LEU A 392 5.33 13.75 9.19
N TYR A 393 6.43 13.63 8.43
CA TYR A 393 6.66 14.34 7.17
C TYR A 393 6.65 13.36 5.99
N GLN A 394 6.24 13.84 4.82
CA GLN A 394 6.32 13.08 3.57
C GLN A 394 6.96 13.92 2.48
N TYR A 395 8.02 13.41 1.85
CA TYR A 395 8.77 14.10 0.81
C TYR A 395 8.53 13.54 -0.59
N VAL A 396 7.93 12.35 -0.67
CA VAL A 396 7.58 11.65 -1.91
C VAL A 396 6.09 11.33 -1.88
N PHE A 397 5.33 11.86 -2.82
CA PHE A 397 3.88 11.67 -2.92
C PHE A 397 3.49 11.21 -4.32
N MET A 398 2.23 10.82 -4.52
CA MET A 398 1.74 10.30 -5.78
C MET A 398 0.77 11.27 -6.44
N LEU A 399 1.03 11.61 -7.69
CA LEU A 399 0.10 12.34 -8.55
C LEU A 399 -0.97 11.36 -9.04
N ARG A 400 -2.25 11.67 -8.80
CA ARG A 400 -3.38 10.78 -9.08
C ARG A 400 -4.44 11.45 -9.91
N ASN A 401 -5.11 10.66 -10.74
CA ASN A 401 -6.37 11.08 -11.32
C ASN A 401 -7.47 11.01 -10.24
N THR A 402 -8.23 12.11 -10.07
CA THR A 402 -9.30 12.20 -9.07
C THR A 402 -10.49 11.26 -9.35
N ILE A 403 -10.65 10.78 -10.59
CA ILE A 403 -11.84 10.04 -11.04
C ILE A 403 -11.67 8.53 -10.84
N ALA A 404 -10.49 7.97 -11.08
CA ALA A 404 -10.23 6.54 -10.98
C ALA A 404 -8.81 6.28 -10.46
N ILE A 405 -8.63 5.21 -9.68
CA ILE A 405 -7.30 4.70 -9.37
C ILE A 405 -6.78 4.06 -10.64
N SER A 406 -5.68 4.58 -11.14
CA SER A 406 -5.06 4.13 -12.38
C SER A 406 -3.66 3.58 -12.10
N PRO A 407 -3.21 2.57 -12.82
CA PRO A 407 -1.79 2.21 -12.81
C PRO A 407 -0.89 3.34 -13.35
N ASP A 408 -1.46 4.38 -13.92
CA ASP A 408 -0.76 5.57 -14.41
C ASP A 408 -0.41 6.58 -13.31
N ASP A 409 -0.82 6.36 -12.07
CA ASP A 409 -0.47 7.20 -10.92
C ASP A 409 1.06 7.29 -10.77
N LYS A 410 1.60 8.50 -10.66
CA LYS A 410 3.05 8.77 -10.72
C LYS A 410 3.59 9.31 -9.42
N TRP A 411 4.68 8.75 -8.97
CA TRP A 411 5.42 9.30 -7.83
C TRP A 411 6.12 10.61 -8.21
N LYS A 412 6.15 11.54 -7.28
CA LYS A 412 6.78 12.86 -7.41
C LYS A 412 7.45 13.24 -6.10
N LEU A 413 8.60 13.92 -6.18
CA LEU A 413 9.26 14.54 -5.05
C LEU A 413 8.63 15.90 -4.72
N CYS A 414 8.68 16.31 -3.45
CA CYS A 414 8.48 17.71 -3.10
C CYS A 414 9.49 18.57 -3.87
N ASP A 415 9.07 19.76 -4.26
CA ASP A 415 9.89 20.60 -5.14
C ASP A 415 9.94 22.06 -4.69
N TYR A 416 10.31 22.96 -5.59
CA TYR A 416 10.46 24.39 -5.29
C TYR A 416 9.14 25.01 -4.80
N TYR A 417 8.00 24.57 -5.35
CA TYR A 417 6.66 25.10 -5.08
C TYR A 417 5.80 24.19 -4.22
N ILE A 418 6.03 22.88 -4.28
CA ILE A 418 5.22 21.88 -3.57
C ILE A 418 5.91 21.50 -2.27
N LYS A 419 5.37 22.01 -1.16
CA LYS A 419 5.87 21.78 0.20
C LYS A 419 5.53 20.35 0.67
N PRO A 420 6.35 19.76 1.56
CA PRO A 420 6.04 18.44 2.12
C PRO A 420 4.75 18.50 2.95
N PRO A 421 3.83 17.55 2.74
CA PRO A 421 2.72 17.33 3.66
C PRO A 421 3.24 16.92 5.04
N VAL A 422 2.55 17.40 6.09
CA VAL A 422 2.87 17.15 7.49
C VAL A 422 1.62 16.69 8.22
N ALA A 423 1.67 15.51 8.81
CA ALA A 423 0.57 14.95 9.58
C ALA A 423 0.86 14.95 11.07
N ASP A 424 -0.12 15.36 11.86
CA ASP A 424 -0.20 15.15 13.29
C ASP A 424 -1.36 14.23 13.60
N GLN A 425 -1.16 13.22 14.44
CA GLN A 425 -2.19 12.26 14.82
C GLN A 425 -2.16 12.00 16.33
N ILE A 426 -3.33 12.04 16.94
CA ILE A 426 -3.58 11.61 18.31
C ILE A 426 -4.49 10.40 18.28
N SER A 427 -4.23 9.39 19.12
CA SER A 427 -5.15 8.27 19.32
C SER A 427 -5.20 7.84 20.79
N VAL A 428 -6.39 7.39 21.21
CA VAL A 428 -6.65 6.83 22.54
C VAL A 428 -7.45 5.55 22.35
N GLY A 429 -7.02 4.47 23.00
CA GLY A 429 -7.66 3.16 22.88
C GLY A 429 -7.81 2.46 24.21
N PHE A 430 -8.94 1.77 24.37
CA PHE A 430 -9.20 0.84 25.46
C PHE A 430 -9.13 -0.59 24.94
N PHE A 431 -8.39 -1.44 25.63
CA PHE A 431 -8.17 -2.83 25.30
C PHE A 431 -8.56 -3.73 26.47
N LYS A 432 -9.22 -4.83 26.18
CA LYS A 432 -9.70 -5.77 27.17
C LYS A 432 -9.50 -7.20 26.72
N ASP A 433 -8.77 -7.97 27.52
CA ASP A 433 -8.69 -9.42 27.38
C ASP A 433 -9.78 -10.08 28.22
N LEU A 434 -10.58 -10.89 27.59
CA LEU A 434 -11.66 -11.66 28.20
C LEU A 434 -11.34 -13.15 28.15
N LYS A 435 -11.80 -13.91 29.16
CA LYS A 435 -11.63 -15.35 29.23
C LYS A 435 -10.15 -15.79 29.07
N ASN A 436 -9.23 -15.14 29.81
CA ASN A 436 -7.79 -15.45 29.80
C ASN A 436 -7.16 -15.40 28.40
N GLY A 437 -7.41 -14.31 27.65
CA GLY A 437 -6.85 -14.09 26.31
C GLY A 437 -7.54 -14.86 25.19
N THR A 438 -8.62 -15.59 25.48
CA THR A 438 -9.42 -16.26 24.45
C THR A 438 -10.19 -15.27 23.57
N ILE A 439 -10.65 -14.16 24.16
CA ILE A 439 -11.38 -13.10 23.46
C ILE A 439 -10.69 -11.77 23.78
N GLU A 440 -10.38 -11.02 22.76
CA GLU A 440 -9.82 -9.66 22.83
C GLU A 440 -10.86 -8.67 22.31
N ALA A 441 -11.08 -7.58 23.02
CA ALA A 441 -11.90 -6.46 22.59
C ALA A 441 -11.06 -5.17 22.60
N SER A 442 -11.24 -4.32 21.61
CA SER A 442 -10.64 -2.99 21.58
C SER A 442 -11.59 -1.95 21.03
N LEU A 443 -11.44 -0.74 21.56
CA LEU A 443 -12.10 0.47 21.08
C LEU A 443 -11.05 1.57 21.00
N GLU A 444 -10.81 2.11 19.81
CA GLU A 444 -9.86 3.19 19.58
C GLU A 444 -10.57 4.42 19.00
N LEU A 445 -10.21 5.60 19.50
CA LEU A 445 -10.58 6.90 18.96
C LEU A 445 -9.33 7.56 18.39
N TYR A 446 -9.45 8.23 17.25
CA TYR A 446 -8.34 8.97 16.68
C TYR A 446 -8.78 10.27 16.01
N HIS A 447 -7.87 11.23 16.03
CA HIS A 447 -7.95 12.45 15.26
C HIS A 447 -6.61 12.69 14.56
N LYS A 448 -6.66 12.97 13.26
CA LYS A 448 -5.50 13.28 12.43
C LYS A 448 -5.77 14.56 11.65
N TRP A 449 -4.78 15.44 11.57
CA TRP A 449 -4.80 16.60 10.69
C TRP A 449 -3.53 16.65 9.86
N ILE A 450 -3.67 17.05 8.60
CA ILE A 450 -2.58 17.14 7.64
C ILE A 450 -2.56 18.58 7.12
N ASN A 451 -1.38 19.18 7.14
CA ASN A 451 -1.10 20.45 6.50
C ASN A 451 -0.35 20.20 5.18
N ASN A 452 -0.51 21.10 4.22
CA ASN A 452 0.01 20.99 2.86
C ASN A 452 -0.46 19.71 2.12
N GLU A 453 -1.67 19.22 2.43
CA GLU A 453 -2.26 18.11 1.66
C GLU A 453 -2.32 18.48 0.20
N VAL A 454 -1.91 17.53 -0.65
CA VAL A 454 -1.78 17.73 -2.10
C VAL A 454 -3.08 17.36 -2.79
N GLU A 455 -3.62 18.31 -3.54
CA GLU A 455 -4.79 18.17 -4.39
C GLU A 455 -4.54 18.80 -5.76
N TYR A 456 -5.48 18.71 -6.67
CA TYR A 456 -5.34 19.14 -8.05
C TYR A 456 -6.51 19.97 -8.50
N LYS A 457 -6.27 20.88 -9.45
CA LYS A 457 -7.34 21.61 -10.13
C LYS A 457 -8.29 20.65 -10.85
N ASP A 458 -9.53 21.07 -11.05
CA ASP A 458 -10.50 20.28 -11.81
C ASP A 458 -10.05 20.20 -13.28
N GLY A 459 -10.15 18.99 -13.86
CA GLY A 459 -9.75 18.75 -15.25
C GLY A 459 -8.25 18.57 -15.49
N THR A 460 -7.41 18.52 -14.44
CA THR A 460 -5.96 18.29 -14.59
C THR A 460 -5.67 16.97 -15.31
N ASP A 461 -4.84 17.04 -16.34
CA ASP A 461 -4.28 15.89 -17.03
C ASP A 461 -2.75 15.82 -16.83
N PHE A 462 -2.28 14.87 -16.02
CA PHE A 462 -0.86 14.69 -15.73
C PHE A 462 -0.03 14.15 -16.91
N THR A 463 -0.67 13.79 -18.01
CA THR A 463 0.02 13.35 -19.24
C THR A 463 0.27 14.49 -20.22
N SER A 464 -0.48 15.56 -20.15
CA SER A 464 -0.40 16.73 -21.03
C SER A 464 -0.16 18.04 -20.30
N SER A 465 -0.56 18.13 -19.03
CA SER A 465 -0.40 19.37 -18.24
C SER A 465 1.05 19.52 -17.77
N TYR A 466 1.71 20.55 -18.29
CA TYR A 466 3.02 20.99 -17.88
C TYR A 466 3.12 22.50 -17.99
N PRO A 467 3.62 23.21 -17.00
CA PRO A 467 4.31 22.80 -15.77
C PRO A 467 3.33 22.30 -14.68
N ILE A 468 3.70 21.23 -13.98
CA ILE A 468 2.82 20.55 -13.00
C ILE A 468 2.48 21.43 -11.79
N GLU A 469 3.35 22.36 -11.42
CA GLU A 469 3.16 23.31 -10.32
C GLU A 469 2.00 24.29 -10.56
N THR A 470 1.50 24.39 -11.80
CA THR A 470 0.30 25.19 -12.12
C THR A 470 -1.00 24.45 -11.80
N GLU A 471 -0.93 23.12 -11.75
CA GLU A 471 -2.07 22.22 -11.58
C GLU A 471 -2.24 21.73 -10.14
N VAL A 472 -1.15 21.73 -9.35
CA VAL A 472 -1.14 21.24 -7.97
C VAL A 472 -1.58 22.34 -7.01
N LEU A 473 -2.53 22.00 -6.15
CA LEU A 473 -3.01 22.80 -5.04
C LEU A 473 -2.60 22.16 -3.72
N GLN A 474 -2.42 22.99 -2.68
CA GLN A 474 -2.13 22.48 -1.34
C GLN A 474 -3.09 23.07 -0.32
N GLY A 475 -3.57 22.24 0.60
CA GLY A 475 -4.52 22.67 1.62
C GLY A 475 -4.39 21.89 2.92
N LYS A 476 -5.52 21.66 3.56
CA LYS A 476 -5.60 20.97 4.85
C LYS A 476 -6.55 19.78 4.74
N GLN A 477 -6.22 18.71 5.47
CA GLN A 477 -7.12 17.58 5.66
C GLN A 477 -7.26 17.30 7.15
N HIS A 478 -8.43 16.87 7.57
CA HIS A 478 -8.63 16.30 8.90
C HIS A 478 -9.46 15.03 8.85
N VAL A 479 -9.13 14.11 9.74
CA VAL A 479 -9.78 12.80 9.83
C VAL A 479 -10.12 12.50 11.28
N ASN A 480 -11.38 12.13 11.53
CA ASN A 480 -11.86 11.65 12.82
C ASN A 480 -12.37 10.23 12.67
N GLY A 481 -12.09 9.36 13.63
CA GLY A 481 -12.65 8.01 13.55
C GLY A 481 -12.71 7.28 14.88
N ILE A 482 -13.58 6.26 14.86
CA ILE A 482 -13.81 5.31 15.95
C ILE A 482 -13.63 3.91 15.37
N GLU A 483 -12.78 3.11 15.99
CA GLU A 483 -12.46 1.74 15.59
C GLU A 483 -12.85 0.79 16.70
N PHE A 484 -13.65 -0.21 16.37
CA PHE A 484 -14.02 -1.30 17.28
C PHE A 484 -13.56 -2.65 16.73
N MET A 485 -13.05 -3.52 17.58
CA MET A 485 -12.69 -4.89 17.23
C MET A 485 -13.04 -5.84 18.38
N LEU A 486 -13.63 -6.97 18.02
CA LEU A 486 -13.81 -8.11 18.89
C LEU A 486 -13.22 -9.34 18.21
N ARG A 487 -12.22 -9.96 18.83
CA ARG A 487 -11.46 -11.08 18.27
C ARG A 487 -11.52 -12.29 19.20
N LYS A 488 -11.75 -13.46 18.63
CA LYS A 488 -11.66 -14.74 19.32
C LYS A 488 -10.49 -15.55 18.76
N ASN A 489 -9.50 -15.83 19.61
CA ASN A 489 -8.21 -16.40 19.22
C ASN A 489 -8.13 -17.92 19.29
N SER A 490 -9.02 -18.59 20.03
CA SER A 490 -8.90 -20.03 20.31
C SER A 490 -10.25 -20.77 20.33
N GLY A 491 -10.19 -22.08 20.23
CA GLY A 491 -11.34 -22.99 20.18
C GLY A 491 -11.69 -23.45 18.75
N LYS A 492 -12.81 -24.16 18.59
CA LYS A 492 -13.28 -24.64 17.28
C LYS A 492 -13.67 -23.48 16.35
N THR A 493 -14.22 -22.42 16.94
CA THR A 493 -14.58 -21.18 16.22
C THR A 493 -13.58 -20.10 16.58
N THR A 494 -12.93 -19.50 15.59
CA THR A 494 -12.02 -18.36 15.71
C THR A 494 -12.38 -17.30 14.69
N GLY A 495 -11.88 -16.06 14.87
CA GLY A 495 -12.16 -14.97 13.94
C GLY A 495 -12.35 -13.65 14.65
N TRP A 496 -12.85 -12.66 13.94
CA TRP A 496 -13.09 -11.32 14.49
C TRP A 496 -14.22 -10.60 13.78
N VAL A 497 -14.76 -9.62 14.48
CA VAL A 497 -15.63 -8.58 13.96
C VAL A 497 -14.89 -7.27 14.10
N SER A 498 -14.84 -6.46 13.07
CA SER A 498 -14.32 -5.09 13.11
C SER A 498 -15.36 -4.12 12.55
N TYR A 499 -15.45 -2.95 13.18
CA TYR A 499 -16.25 -1.84 12.70
C TYR A 499 -15.44 -0.55 12.82
N CYS A 500 -15.52 0.29 11.81
CA CYS A 500 -14.92 1.61 11.81
C CYS A 500 -15.95 2.63 11.34
N TYR A 501 -16.08 3.72 12.08
CA TYR A 501 -16.68 4.96 11.60
C TYR A 501 -15.57 5.98 11.40
N SER A 502 -15.48 6.59 10.22
CA SER A 502 -14.44 7.57 9.90
C SER A 502 -14.95 8.64 8.95
N ARG A 503 -14.57 9.90 9.21
CA ARG A 503 -14.81 11.02 8.31
C ARG A 503 -13.48 11.67 7.94
N SER A 504 -13.25 11.84 6.66
CA SER A 504 -12.04 12.42 6.08
C SER A 504 -12.43 13.60 5.20
N LEU A 505 -12.10 14.81 5.62
CA LEU A 505 -12.50 16.06 4.97
C LEU A 505 -11.26 16.85 4.56
N VAL A 506 -11.33 17.45 3.36
CA VAL A 506 -10.26 18.28 2.77
C VAL A 506 -10.79 19.69 2.57
N LYS A 507 -9.91 20.68 2.79
CA LYS A 507 -10.16 22.09 2.51
C LYS A 507 -9.00 22.66 1.68
N ILE A 508 -9.31 23.10 0.46
CA ILE A 508 -8.37 23.81 -0.42
C ILE A 508 -8.88 25.24 -0.60
N ASP A 509 -8.16 26.20 0.01
CA ASP A 509 -8.50 27.61 0.00
C ASP A 509 -7.22 28.43 -0.23
N GLY A 510 -6.83 28.56 -1.50
CA GLY A 510 -5.65 29.30 -1.93
C GLY A 510 -5.87 30.82 -2.07
N GLY A 511 -7.04 31.33 -1.67
CA GLY A 511 -7.38 32.75 -1.68
C GLY A 511 -7.89 33.28 -3.02
N LEU A 512 -7.46 32.70 -4.14
CA LEU A 512 -7.99 33.04 -5.48
C LEU A 512 -8.97 31.96 -5.95
N PRO A 513 -10.01 32.31 -6.74
CA PRO A 513 -11.01 31.34 -7.21
C PRO A 513 -10.41 30.12 -7.92
N GLU A 514 -9.38 30.33 -8.75
CA GLU A 514 -8.67 29.27 -9.48
C GLU A 514 -7.80 28.36 -8.59
N ASN A 515 -7.55 28.78 -7.37
CA ASN A 515 -6.77 28.03 -6.36
C ASN A 515 -7.65 27.50 -5.23
N GLN A 516 -8.96 27.47 -5.44
CA GLN A 516 -9.95 26.93 -4.51
C GLN A 516 -10.62 25.70 -5.11
N ILE A 517 -11.00 24.76 -4.23
CA ILE A 517 -11.91 23.68 -4.58
C ILE A 517 -13.19 23.88 -3.78
N ASN A 518 -14.34 23.74 -4.42
CA ASN A 518 -15.65 23.95 -3.80
C ASN A 518 -15.79 25.31 -3.08
N TYR A 519 -15.24 26.37 -3.69
CA TYR A 519 -15.25 27.73 -3.11
C TYR A 519 -14.52 27.84 -1.77
N GLY A 520 -13.47 27.06 -1.55
CA GLY A 520 -12.72 27.02 -0.29
C GLY A 520 -13.46 26.37 0.89
N LEU A 521 -14.59 25.72 0.64
CA LEU A 521 -15.34 24.98 1.65
C LEU A 521 -14.77 23.56 1.84
N GLU A 522 -15.01 22.96 3.00
CA GLU A 522 -14.66 21.57 3.26
C GLU A 522 -15.49 20.60 2.42
N TYR A 523 -14.84 19.55 1.92
CA TYR A 523 -15.47 18.49 1.14
C TYR A 523 -14.87 17.11 1.50
N PRO A 524 -15.60 16.01 1.27
CA PRO A 524 -15.09 14.66 1.53
C PRO A 524 -13.87 14.36 0.66
N SER A 525 -12.79 13.82 1.26
CA SER A 525 -11.67 13.28 0.49
C SER A 525 -12.11 12.09 -0.37
N ASN A 526 -11.35 11.73 -1.40
CA ASN A 526 -11.61 10.54 -2.22
C ASN A 526 -11.68 9.23 -1.39
N TYR A 527 -11.18 9.26 -0.17
CA TYR A 527 -11.09 8.12 0.76
C TYR A 527 -12.10 8.20 1.91
N ASP A 528 -13.00 9.18 1.91
CA ASP A 528 -14.04 9.31 2.94
C ASP A 528 -15.09 8.21 2.79
N ARG A 529 -15.00 7.17 3.64
CA ARG A 529 -15.97 6.08 3.75
C ARG A 529 -16.45 5.99 5.18
N PRO A 530 -17.61 6.61 5.50
CA PRO A 530 -18.09 6.72 6.88
C PRO A 530 -18.19 5.40 7.63
N HIS A 531 -18.66 4.35 6.99
CA HIS A 531 -18.86 3.06 7.65
C HIS A 531 -18.06 1.96 6.96
N SER A 532 -17.36 1.16 7.77
CA SER A 532 -16.73 -0.09 7.35
C SER A 532 -16.99 -1.17 8.39
N PHE A 533 -17.45 -2.32 7.93
CA PHE A 533 -17.72 -3.49 8.75
C PHE A 533 -17.06 -4.71 8.12
N ASN A 534 -16.31 -5.48 8.93
CA ASN A 534 -15.74 -6.75 8.51
C ASN A 534 -16.06 -7.83 9.54
N LEU A 535 -16.42 -9.01 9.03
CA LEU A 535 -16.59 -10.24 9.81
C LEU A 535 -15.70 -11.32 9.20
N VAL A 536 -14.83 -11.88 10.00
CA VAL A 536 -14.00 -13.06 9.65
C VAL A 536 -14.39 -14.17 10.62
N LEU A 537 -14.82 -15.29 10.09
CA LEU A 537 -15.23 -16.46 10.86
C LEU A 537 -14.54 -17.72 10.32
N ASN A 538 -13.84 -18.43 11.19
CA ASN A 538 -13.24 -19.72 10.89
C ASN A 538 -13.84 -20.76 11.83
N TYR A 539 -14.31 -21.87 11.29
CA TYR A 539 -14.88 -22.99 12.03
C TYR A 539 -14.15 -24.29 11.71
N ARG A 540 -13.50 -24.87 12.70
CA ARG A 540 -12.81 -26.15 12.57
C ARG A 540 -13.74 -27.29 12.96
N THR A 541 -14.31 -27.95 11.95
CA THR A 541 -15.23 -29.09 12.15
C THR A 541 -14.48 -30.29 12.72
N THR A 542 -13.33 -30.62 12.12
CA THR A 542 -12.41 -31.68 12.54
C THR A 542 -10.96 -31.17 12.49
N HIS A 543 -10.00 -31.99 12.90
CA HIS A 543 -8.57 -31.66 12.73
C HIS A 543 -8.14 -31.45 11.26
N ARG A 544 -8.93 -31.98 10.31
CA ARG A 544 -8.63 -31.92 8.87
C ARG A 544 -9.58 -31.03 8.07
N LEU A 545 -10.77 -30.78 8.58
CA LEU A 545 -11.80 -30.04 7.85
C LEU A 545 -12.10 -28.73 8.58
N SER A 546 -11.93 -27.62 7.86
CA SER A 546 -12.33 -26.29 8.32
C SER A 546 -13.14 -25.57 7.27
N ALA A 547 -14.05 -24.73 7.72
CA ALA A 547 -14.83 -23.81 6.92
C ALA A 547 -14.56 -22.38 7.36
N SER A 548 -14.54 -21.43 6.42
CA SER A 548 -14.31 -20.03 6.71
C SER A 548 -15.28 -19.15 5.93
N ALA A 549 -15.65 -18.02 6.53
CA ALA A 549 -16.49 -17.00 5.90
C ALA A 549 -15.92 -15.61 6.18
N ASN A 550 -15.89 -14.77 5.15
CA ASN A 550 -15.53 -13.36 5.27
C ASN A 550 -16.65 -12.52 4.71
N PHE A 551 -17.14 -11.58 5.50
CA PHE A 551 -18.07 -10.57 5.02
C PHE A 551 -17.46 -9.19 5.17
N VAL A 552 -17.56 -8.39 4.13
CA VAL A 552 -17.06 -7.01 4.05
C VAL A 552 -18.19 -6.11 3.61
N TYR A 553 -18.41 -5.03 4.34
CA TYR A 553 -19.29 -3.93 3.95
C TYR A 553 -18.58 -2.60 4.12
N THR A 554 -18.66 -1.72 3.12
CA THR A 554 -18.19 -0.34 3.22
C THR A 554 -19.12 0.61 2.50
N THR A 555 -19.30 1.82 3.06
CA THR A 555 -19.97 2.93 2.39
C THR A 555 -19.25 3.25 1.08
N GLY A 556 -20.00 3.62 0.06
CA GLY A 556 -19.46 4.04 -1.23
C GLY A 556 -18.51 5.23 -1.10
N ARG A 557 -17.45 5.24 -1.91
CA ARG A 557 -16.51 6.38 -1.96
C ARG A 557 -17.18 7.60 -2.58
N PRO A 558 -16.70 8.82 -2.24
CA PRO A 558 -17.16 10.05 -2.89
C PRO A 558 -16.86 10.07 -4.38
N ILE A 559 -17.70 10.77 -5.12
CA ILE A 559 -17.60 10.93 -6.58
C ILE A 559 -18.15 12.29 -7.01
N THR A 560 -17.53 12.88 -8.02
CA THR A 560 -18.03 14.06 -8.73
C THR A 560 -18.82 13.59 -9.94
N VAL A 561 -20.03 14.09 -10.13
CA VAL A 561 -20.94 13.66 -11.20
C VAL A 561 -21.34 14.82 -12.09
N PRO A 562 -21.50 14.62 -13.41
CA PRO A 562 -22.09 15.62 -14.27
C PRO A 562 -23.60 15.73 -13.98
N LEU A 563 -24.08 16.95 -13.74
CA LEU A 563 -25.46 17.25 -13.39
C LEU A 563 -26.31 17.64 -14.60
N SER A 564 -25.68 18.31 -15.57
CA SER A 564 -26.37 18.81 -16.77
C SER A 564 -25.40 18.95 -17.94
N ILE A 565 -25.95 19.21 -19.09
CA ILE A 565 -25.23 19.45 -20.32
C ILE A 565 -25.61 20.86 -20.80
N TYR A 566 -24.65 21.63 -21.22
CA TYR A 566 -24.88 22.87 -21.93
C TYR A 566 -24.03 22.95 -23.21
N TYR A 567 -24.34 23.83 -24.09
CA TYR A 567 -23.59 24.03 -25.34
C TYR A 567 -22.87 25.37 -25.27
N SER A 568 -21.59 25.37 -25.55
CA SER A 568 -20.75 26.55 -25.68
C SER A 568 -20.04 26.48 -27.03
N GLU A 569 -20.19 27.50 -27.85
CA GLU A 569 -19.60 27.58 -29.21
C GLU A 569 -19.86 26.33 -30.08
N GLY A 570 -21.06 25.72 -29.93
CA GLY A 570 -21.47 24.52 -30.65
C GLY A 570 -20.89 23.20 -30.09
N GLN A 571 -20.04 23.27 -29.08
CA GLN A 571 -19.52 22.09 -28.38
C GLN A 571 -20.36 21.78 -27.15
N GLN A 572 -20.55 20.49 -26.91
CA GLN A 572 -21.23 19.98 -25.72
C GLN A 572 -20.29 20.02 -24.53
N VAL A 573 -20.70 20.67 -23.45
CA VAL A 573 -19.93 20.78 -22.21
C VAL A 573 -20.76 20.18 -21.08
N LEU A 574 -20.10 19.37 -20.25
CA LEU A 574 -20.69 18.79 -19.04
C LEU A 574 -20.53 19.76 -17.86
N ASN A 575 -21.64 20.03 -17.17
CA ASN A 575 -21.63 20.78 -15.92
C ASN A 575 -21.59 19.80 -14.74
N TYR A 576 -20.52 19.83 -13.96
CA TYR A 576 -20.30 18.91 -12.87
C TYR A 576 -20.83 19.44 -11.53
N SER A 577 -21.16 18.51 -10.62
CA SER A 577 -21.41 18.77 -9.20
C SER A 577 -20.17 19.38 -8.54
N LYS A 578 -20.30 19.83 -7.31
CA LYS A 578 -19.14 20.08 -6.46
C LYS A 578 -18.30 18.82 -6.35
N ARG A 579 -16.96 18.98 -6.15
CA ARG A 579 -16.06 17.84 -5.99
C ARG A 579 -16.52 16.96 -4.85
N ASN A 580 -16.64 15.64 -5.11
CA ASN A 580 -16.96 14.61 -4.12
C ASN A 580 -18.31 14.82 -3.38
N GLU A 581 -19.27 15.49 -4.03
CA GLU A 581 -20.57 15.78 -3.44
C GLU A 581 -21.47 14.53 -3.35
N TYR A 582 -21.33 13.61 -4.30
CA TYR A 582 -22.10 12.37 -4.37
C TYR A 582 -21.26 11.15 -3.91
N ARG A 583 -21.92 9.99 -3.84
CA ARG A 583 -21.25 8.73 -3.49
C ARG A 583 -21.57 7.63 -4.49
N MET A 584 -20.58 6.78 -4.74
CA MET A 584 -20.79 5.52 -5.44
C MET A 584 -21.69 4.60 -4.59
N PRO A 585 -22.32 3.57 -5.22
CA PRO A 585 -23.04 2.54 -4.46
C PRO A 585 -22.16 1.88 -3.39
N ASP A 586 -22.77 1.53 -2.27
CA ASP A 586 -22.09 0.81 -1.19
C ASP A 586 -21.57 -0.54 -1.66
N TYR A 587 -20.43 -0.93 -1.09
CA TYR A 587 -19.76 -2.20 -1.35
C TYR A 587 -20.18 -3.26 -0.32
N ALA A 588 -20.57 -4.44 -0.77
CA ALA A 588 -20.76 -5.59 0.11
C ALA A 588 -20.31 -6.89 -0.58
N ARG A 589 -19.57 -7.74 0.15
CA ARG A 589 -19.11 -9.02 -0.37
C ARG A 589 -19.04 -10.08 0.73
N LEU A 590 -19.45 -11.30 0.37
CA LEU A 590 -19.29 -12.49 1.18
C LEU A 590 -18.41 -13.49 0.44
N ASP A 591 -17.35 -13.95 1.10
CA ASP A 591 -16.47 -14.99 0.59
C ASP A 591 -16.54 -16.21 1.52
N LEU A 592 -16.58 -17.40 0.95
CA LEU A 592 -16.64 -18.66 1.68
C LEU A 592 -15.49 -19.57 1.28
N SER A 593 -14.98 -20.38 2.21
CA SER A 593 -14.04 -21.43 1.86
C SER A 593 -14.22 -22.70 2.71
N ILE A 594 -13.84 -23.82 2.12
CA ILE A 594 -13.73 -25.11 2.79
C ILE A 594 -12.30 -25.62 2.52
N ASN A 595 -11.60 -25.97 3.61
CA ASN A 595 -10.23 -26.46 3.54
C ASN A 595 -10.19 -27.88 4.08
N LEU A 596 -9.59 -28.78 3.31
CA LEU A 596 -9.37 -30.17 3.66
C LEU A 596 -7.87 -30.47 3.74
N GLU A 597 -7.37 -30.64 4.96
CA GLU A 597 -5.99 -31.06 5.21
C GLU A 597 -5.78 -32.55 4.94
N GLY A 598 -4.61 -32.91 4.45
CA GLY A 598 -4.19 -34.28 4.28
C GLY A 598 -4.09 -35.06 5.59
N ASN A 599 -3.52 -36.24 5.54
CA ASN A 599 -3.33 -37.05 6.73
C ASN A 599 -2.23 -36.44 7.65
N LEU A 600 -2.61 -36.03 8.85
CA LEU A 600 -1.71 -35.42 9.84
C LEU A 600 -0.91 -36.43 10.68
N ILE A 601 -1.28 -37.72 10.65
CA ILE A 601 -0.68 -38.77 11.48
C ILE A 601 0.48 -39.46 10.74
N ARG A 602 0.26 -39.81 9.49
CA ARG A 602 1.25 -40.51 8.67
C ARG A 602 2.20 -39.54 7.99
N LYS A 603 3.49 -39.66 8.23
CA LYS A 603 4.52 -38.95 7.48
C LYS A 603 4.55 -39.48 6.05
N LYS A 604 4.21 -38.65 5.09
CA LYS A 604 4.28 -38.91 3.65
C LYS A 604 5.39 -38.07 3.03
N PRO A 605 5.98 -38.46 1.91
CA PRO A 605 6.93 -37.62 1.18
C PRO A 605 6.33 -36.27 0.81
N ILE A 606 5.03 -36.24 0.45
CA ILE A 606 4.27 -35.05 0.13
C ILE A 606 3.02 -35.03 1.02
N HIS A 607 2.82 -33.92 1.73
CA HIS A 607 1.60 -33.62 2.46
C HIS A 607 0.74 -32.70 1.61
N SER A 608 -0.48 -33.09 1.27
CA SER A 608 -1.39 -32.36 0.41
C SER A 608 -2.56 -31.79 1.20
N SER A 609 -3.03 -30.59 0.81
CA SER A 609 -4.30 -30.02 1.24
C SER A 609 -5.07 -29.45 0.05
N TRP A 610 -6.39 -29.43 0.17
CA TRP A 610 -7.31 -28.92 -0.84
C TRP A 610 -8.11 -27.76 -0.26
N SER A 611 -8.31 -26.73 -1.04
CA SER A 611 -9.15 -25.58 -0.67
C SER A 611 -10.15 -25.30 -1.76
N LEU A 612 -11.45 -25.33 -1.41
CA LEU A 612 -12.54 -24.88 -2.27
C LEU A 612 -12.96 -23.51 -1.81
N ASN A 613 -12.87 -22.50 -2.67
CA ASN A 613 -13.20 -21.12 -2.35
C ASN A 613 -14.33 -20.64 -3.26
N LEU A 614 -15.22 -19.83 -2.67
CA LEU A 614 -16.30 -19.13 -3.36
C LEU A 614 -16.15 -17.63 -3.07
N TYR A 615 -15.68 -16.91 -4.05
CA TYR A 615 -15.55 -15.45 -3.97
C TYR A 615 -16.85 -14.79 -4.41
N ASN A 616 -17.26 -13.72 -3.73
CA ASN A 616 -18.50 -12.98 -3.96
C ASN A 616 -19.74 -13.89 -3.99
N ALA A 617 -19.95 -14.69 -2.92
CA ALA A 617 -21.06 -15.62 -2.81
C ALA A 617 -22.45 -14.94 -2.91
N LEU A 618 -22.54 -13.62 -2.63
CA LEU A 618 -23.76 -12.83 -2.80
C LEU A 618 -24.08 -12.54 -4.28
N GLY A 619 -23.15 -12.72 -5.20
CA GLY A 619 -23.32 -12.37 -6.62
C GLY A 619 -23.58 -10.86 -6.82
N ARG A 620 -23.17 -10.02 -5.85
CA ARG A 620 -23.41 -8.58 -5.92
C ARG A 620 -22.50 -7.94 -6.97
N ARG A 621 -23.06 -7.11 -7.83
CA ARG A 621 -22.33 -6.28 -8.77
C ARG A 621 -21.78 -5.04 -8.06
N ASN A 622 -20.64 -5.21 -7.39
CA ASN A 622 -19.99 -4.08 -6.73
C ASN A 622 -19.37 -3.13 -7.75
N ALA A 623 -19.53 -1.83 -7.52
CA ALA A 623 -18.97 -0.82 -8.42
C ALA A 623 -17.43 -0.77 -8.29
N TYR A 624 -16.72 -1.04 -9.38
CA TYR A 624 -15.30 -0.72 -9.53
C TYR A 624 -15.11 0.76 -9.83
N SER A 625 -15.80 1.25 -10.87
CA SER A 625 -15.88 2.65 -11.22
C SER A 625 -17.27 2.99 -11.73
N VAL A 626 -17.57 4.28 -11.74
CA VAL A 626 -18.73 4.85 -12.44
C VAL A 626 -18.20 5.82 -13.47
N TYR A 627 -18.64 5.70 -14.69
CA TYR A 627 -18.35 6.65 -15.76
C TYR A 627 -19.65 7.19 -16.33
N PHE A 628 -19.57 8.34 -16.98
CA PHE A 628 -20.72 9.03 -17.51
C PHE A 628 -20.52 9.26 -19.00
N ASP A 629 -21.58 9.06 -19.76
CA ASP A 629 -21.66 9.48 -21.14
C ASP A 629 -22.85 10.41 -21.35
N SER A 630 -22.93 10.97 -22.53
CA SER A 630 -24.04 11.79 -22.93
C SER A 630 -24.69 11.19 -24.18
N ALA A 631 -25.93 10.69 -24.04
CA ALA A 631 -26.72 10.18 -25.11
C ALA A 631 -28.06 10.99 -25.20
N ASN A 632 -28.42 11.43 -26.43
CA ASN A 632 -29.65 12.15 -26.67
C ASN A 632 -29.87 13.39 -25.77
N GLY A 633 -28.82 14.14 -25.50
CA GLY A 633 -28.87 15.33 -24.64
C GLY A 633 -29.11 15.08 -23.17
N LYS A 634 -28.95 13.83 -22.71
CA LYS A 634 -29.03 13.43 -21.29
C LYS A 634 -27.74 12.79 -20.82
N VAL A 635 -27.37 13.09 -19.61
CA VAL A 635 -26.26 12.40 -18.91
C VAL A 635 -26.75 11.02 -18.48
N GLN A 636 -25.99 9.98 -18.81
CA GLN A 636 -26.21 8.60 -18.35
C GLN A 636 -25.01 8.13 -17.54
N GLY A 637 -25.28 7.58 -16.37
CA GLY A 637 -24.25 6.99 -15.52
C GLY A 637 -24.18 5.47 -15.70
N HIS A 638 -22.98 4.95 -15.92
CA HIS A 638 -22.72 3.54 -16.10
C HIS A 638 -21.82 3.02 -14.98
N GLN A 639 -22.22 1.90 -14.38
CA GLN A 639 -21.42 1.22 -13.39
C GLN A 639 -20.57 0.12 -14.03
N LEU A 640 -19.26 0.20 -13.90
CA LEU A 640 -18.34 -0.87 -14.22
C LEU A 640 -18.17 -1.77 -12.99
N SER A 641 -18.44 -3.08 -13.13
CA SER A 641 -18.23 -4.10 -12.12
C SER A 641 -17.34 -5.19 -12.68
N ILE A 642 -16.29 -5.59 -11.93
CA ILE A 642 -15.33 -6.60 -12.41
C ILE A 642 -15.85 -8.01 -12.12
N PHE A 643 -16.26 -8.26 -10.87
CA PHE A 643 -16.78 -9.57 -10.45
C PHE A 643 -18.28 -9.50 -10.15
N ALA A 644 -19.07 -9.63 -11.21
CA ALA A 644 -20.53 -9.54 -11.13
C ALA A 644 -21.20 -10.85 -10.70
N VAL A 645 -20.44 -11.94 -10.59
CA VAL A 645 -20.95 -13.31 -10.31
C VAL A 645 -20.07 -14.02 -9.28
N PRO A 646 -20.61 -15.03 -8.57
CA PRO A 646 -19.81 -15.87 -7.70
C PRO A 646 -18.72 -16.64 -8.48
N ILE A 647 -17.49 -16.65 -7.94
CA ILE A 647 -16.33 -17.32 -8.58
C ILE A 647 -15.89 -18.48 -7.71
N PHE A 648 -15.98 -19.71 -8.27
CA PHE A 648 -15.48 -20.91 -7.63
C PHE A 648 -14.01 -21.15 -8.00
N THR A 649 -13.21 -21.50 -6.99
CA THR A 649 -11.80 -21.83 -7.17
C THR A 649 -11.44 -23.04 -6.33
N LEU A 650 -10.87 -24.07 -6.98
CA LEU A 650 -10.30 -25.23 -6.33
C LEU A 650 -8.78 -25.11 -6.37
N SER A 651 -8.12 -25.19 -5.21
CA SER A 651 -6.66 -25.10 -5.10
C SER A 651 -6.10 -26.35 -4.44
N TRP A 652 -5.00 -26.85 -4.96
CA TRP A 652 -4.20 -27.91 -4.38
C TRP A 652 -2.90 -27.34 -3.83
N ASN A 653 -2.68 -27.54 -2.51
CA ASN A 653 -1.47 -27.09 -1.85
C ASN A 653 -0.69 -28.32 -1.36
N TYR A 654 0.62 -28.24 -1.39
CA TYR A 654 1.51 -29.32 -0.98
C TYR A 654 2.70 -28.83 -0.18
N LYS A 655 3.17 -29.70 0.72
CA LYS A 655 4.40 -29.53 1.51
C LYS A 655 5.23 -30.80 1.41
N PHE A 656 6.55 -30.67 1.43
CA PHE A 656 7.48 -31.79 1.39
C PHE A 656 8.74 -31.51 2.19
N GLY A 657 9.54 -32.56 2.45
CA GLY A 657 10.69 -32.43 3.33
C GLY A 657 10.30 -32.38 4.82
N ASN A 658 10.84 -31.44 5.56
CA ASN A 658 10.61 -31.32 7.01
C ASN A 658 9.38 -30.45 7.36
N TYR A 659 8.21 -30.85 6.91
CA TYR A 659 6.97 -30.08 7.07
C TYR A 659 6.24 -30.26 8.41
N LEU A 660 6.68 -31.19 9.28
CA LEU A 660 6.01 -31.50 10.56
C LEU A 660 6.25 -30.43 11.63
N ASN A 661 7.23 -29.57 11.45
CA ASN A 661 7.60 -28.52 12.38
C ASN A 661 7.13 -27.12 11.94
N ASP A 662 6.21 -27.06 10.99
CA ASP A 662 5.71 -25.81 10.42
C ASP A 662 4.38 -25.32 11.05
#